data_f41b80b4cb88828fb3037e9935b90d82
#
_entry.id   f41b80b4cb88828fb3037e9935b90d82
#
_cell.length_a   1.000
_cell.length_b   1.000
_cell.length_c   1.000
_cell.angle_alpha   90.00
_cell.angle_beta   90.00
_cell.angle_gamma   90.00
#
_symmetry.space_group_name_H-M   'P 1'
#
loop_
_entity.id
_entity.type
_entity.pdbx_description
1 polymer ?
#
loop_
_entity_poly.entity_id
_entity_poly.type
_entity_poly.pdbx_seq_one_letter_code
_entity_poly.pdbx_strand_id
1 'polypeptide(L)'
;MNNKIIIKGAREHNLKNIDIELERNQLIVMTGLSGSGKSSLAFDTIYADGQRRYVESLSSYARMFLGQANKPDVDSIEGLSPAISIDQKTTSKNPRSTVGTITEIHDYYRLLYARIGIPHCPVCGKEIKQQTIDQITDRLMALEKGTKVQLMAPIIRGKKGTHAKELEAAKKSGFVRVRCDGIMYDLSEEIKLEKNVKHSIEIVVDRIVIKEGIESRIADSLETINSVSKGLILADIIGGKEMLFSLNYSCPDHDISIDELTPRMFSFNNPFGACETCTGLGVFQEIDPEIIVPNRDLSILDGAIHASGWNSLTPTSFAMMYYTAISKEYGIPLDRPVKELTKEQLDLFLYGTGDKALTLHRASVYGGGIHKQPFEGVINNLYRRYKEGGQSWNKDEIENYMTERLCPDCQGKRLKKESLAVTVGGINIAELSDMSVLDSLDFFESLKLTEKEMIIGKAVIKEIKSRLNFLKNVGLGYLTLSRSAGTLSGGESQRIRLATQIGSSLVGVLYILDEPSIGLHQRDNDKLIATLKKLRDLGNTLIVVEHDDDTMYAADTIVDIGPGAGVNGGNIVFNGTVDELLKCEASITGQYLSGKKSIPVPEKRRKGNGLFLSVRGAAQNNLKHVDVDIPLGTFTCVTGVSGSGKSSLVNEIIYKNLAAKLNRAKVFPGKFDEMLGLENLDKVIDIDQSPIGRTPRSNPATYTGVFGDIRELFAQTNQAKLKGYTAGRFSFNVKGGRCEACEGDGIIKIEMHFLPDVYVPCEVCKGHRYNRETLEVKYKDKSIYDVLEMTVDEGVAFFENIPKIARKLKTLQEVGLGYIKIGQPATTLSGGEAQRVKLATELSKRSTGKTIYILDEPTTGLHNADIHKLTEVLQKLVDAGNTVLVIEHNLGLIKVCDHIIDIGPEGGNEGGTIIATGTPEEIVKCKKSYTGQYLKKYLK
;
A
#
# COMPACT_ATOMS: atom_id res chain seq x y z
N MET A 1 41.78 13.83 -0.86
CA MET A 1 40.74 12.87 -1.29
C MET A 1 40.22 13.37 -2.61
N ASN A 2 40.07 12.50 -3.61
CA ASN A 2 39.54 12.87 -4.92
C ASN A 2 38.11 13.43 -4.72
N ASN A 3 37.87 14.69 -5.09
CA ASN A 3 36.57 15.33 -4.94
C ASN A 3 35.57 14.92 -6.03
N LYS A 4 35.93 13.90 -6.84
CA LYS A 4 35.17 13.44 -7.99
C LYS A 4 34.84 11.95 -7.90
N ILE A 5 33.73 11.56 -8.46
CA ILE A 5 33.38 10.19 -8.82
C ILE A 5 33.77 10.03 -10.30
N ILE A 6 34.67 9.10 -10.60
CA ILE A 6 35.17 8.86 -11.94
C ILE A 6 34.73 7.47 -12.40
N ILE A 7 33.95 7.41 -13.47
CA ILE A 7 33.40 6.21 -14.07
C ILE A 7 34.05 6.01 -15.42
N LYS A 8 34.58 4.82 -15.70
CA LYS A 8 35.20 4.47 -16.99
C LYS A 8 34.58 3.19 -17.52
N GLY A 9 34.20 3.22 -18.79
CA GLY A 9 33.78 2.07 -19.53
C GLY A 9 32.46 1.46 -19.07
N ALA A 10 31.45 2.27 -18.73
CA ALA A 10 30.14 1.75 -18.35
C ALA A 10 29.37 1.22 -19.57
N ARG A 11 28.98 -0.08 -19.53
CA ARG A 11 28.34 -0.80 -20.65
C ARG A 11 27.06 -1.53 -20.24
N GLU A 12 26.53 -1.24 -19.05
CA GLU A 12 25.32 -1.93 -18.58
C GLU A 12 24.12 -1.62 -19.49
N HIS A 13 23.37 -2.65 -19.87
CA HIS A 13 22.20 -2.58 -20.74
C HIS A 13 22.47 -1.88 -22.09
N ASN A 14 21.96 -0.66 -22.28
CA ASN A 14 22.12 0.09 -23.54
C ASN A 14 23.24 1.13 -23.49
N LEU A 15 24.02 1.22 -22.40
CA LEU A 15 25.12 2.16 -22.27
C LEU A 15 26.27 1.82 -23.26
N LYS A 16 26.79 2.84 -23.89
CA LYS A 16 27.80 2.68 -24.97
C LYS A 16 29.20 3.06 -24.50
N ASN A 17 29.73 2.27 -23.55
CA ASN A 17 31.10 2.45 -23.05
C ASN A 17 31.35 3.88 -22.53
N ILE A 18 30.50 4.29 -21.57
CA ILE A 18 30.49 5.68 -21.08
C ILE A 18 31.66 5.92 -20.13
N ASP A 19 32.35 7.04 -20.37
CA ASP A 19 33.29 7.65 -19.43
C ASP A 19 32.69 8.97 -18.93
N ILE A 20 32.61 9.14 -17.60
CA ILE A 20 32.06 10.35 -16.98
C ILE A 20 32.73 10.68 -15.65
N GLU A 21 32.90 11.96 -15.40
CA GLU A 21 33.34 12.50 -14.12
C GLU A 21 32.21 13.31 -13.48
N LEU A 22 31.90 13.04 -12.22
CA LEU A 22 30.89 13.72 -11.43
C LEU A 22 31.52 14.32 -10.17
N GLU A 23 31.20 15.56 -9.86
CA GLU A 23 31.69 16.21 -8.65
C GLU A 23 30.91 15.73 -7.42
N ARG A 24 31.61 15.54 -6.30
CA ARG A 24 30.98 15.17 -5.02
C ARG A 24 30.36 16.39 -4.34
N ASN A 25 29.47 16.13 -3.39
CA ASN A 25 28.75 17.13 -2.62
C ASN A 25 27.92 18.10 -3.47
N GLN A 26 27.36 17.57 -4.55
CA GLN A 26 26.47 18.27 -5.48
C GLN A 26 25.13 17.58 -5.62
N LEU A 27 24.14 18.35 -6.06
CA LEU A 27 22.87 17.84 -6.58
C LEU A 27 23.03 17.66 -8.10
N ILE A 28 23.18 16.40 -8.51
CA ILE A 28 23.38 16.00 -9.89
C ILE A 28 22.06 15.44 -10.43
N VAL A 29 21.53 16.03 -11.48
CA VAL A 29 20.31 15.54 -12.14
C VAL A 29 20.68 14.78 -13.41
N MET A 30 20.29 13.52 -13.50
CA MET A 30 20.39 12.69 -14.70
C MET A 30 19.07 12.74 -15.46
N THR A 31 19.08 13.24 -16.68
CA THR A 31 17.92 13.45 -17.54
C THR A 31 18.10 12.82 -18.92
N GLY A 32 17.07 12.89 -19.77
CA GLY A 32 17.04 12.35 -21.12
C GLY A 32 15.73 11.61 -21.42
N LEU A 33 15.54 11.16 -22.64
CA LEU A 33 14.33 10.46 -23.07
C LEU A 33 14.05 9.18 -22.25
N SER A 34 12.79 8.75 -22.18
CA SER A 34 12.45 7.43 -21.60
C SER A 34 13.20 6.33 -22.35
N GLY A 35 13.86 5.41 -21.61
CA GLY A 35 14.70 4.35 -22.19
C GLY A 35 16.06 4.81 -22.73
N SER A 36 16.53 6.02 -22.44
CA SER A 36 17.84 6.50 -22.88
C SER A 36 19.04 5.90 -22.14
N GLY A 37 18.84 5.25 -20.98
CA GLY A 37 19.91 4.65 -20.17
C GLY A 37 20.18 5.34 -18.83
N LYS A 38 19.33 6.27 -18.39
CA LYS A 38 19.47 7.00 -17.11
C LYS A 38 19.56 6.06 -15.93
N SER A 39 18.57 5.18 -15.78
CA SER A 39 18.49 4.22 -14.68
C SER A 39 19.62 3.20 -14.76
N SER A 40 20.04 2.80 -15.98
CA SER A 40 21.19 1.90 -16.19
C SER A 40 22.50 2.51 -15.65
N LEU A 41 22.71 3.80 -15.84
CA LEU A 41 23.88 4.48 -15.28
C LEU A 41 23.75 4.70 -13.77
N ALA A 42 22.62 5.24 -13.31
CA ALA A 42 22.42 5.64 -11.90
C ALA A 42 22.31 4.42 -10.97
N PHE A 43 21.42 3.46 -11.30
CA PHE A 43 21.09 2.33 -10.43
C PHE A 43 21.88 1.07 -10.78
N ASP A 44 21.88 0.63 -12.05
CA ASP A 44 22.47 -0.64 -12.43
C ASP A 44 24.02 -0.57 -12.51
N THR A 45 24.59 0.65 -12.61
CA THR A 45 26.06 0.84 -12.61
C THR A 45 26.55 1.46 -11.30
N ILE A 46 26.19 2.72 -10.99
CA ILE A 46 26.77 3.47 -9.85
C ILE A 46 26.31 2.90 -8.52
N TYR A 47 25.00 2.76 -8.33
CA TYR A 47 24.45 2.20 -7.09
C TYR A 47 24.87 0.73 -6.89
N ALA A 48 24.77 -0.08 -7.94
CA ALA A 48 25.12 -1.51 -7.88
C ALA A 48 26.57 -1.74 -7.44
N ASP A 49 27.54 -0.96 -7.97
CA ASP A 49 28.94 -1.06 -7.55
C ASP A 49 29.15 -0.55 -6.11
N GLY A 50 28.48 0.56 -5.73
CA GLY A 50 28.54 1.08 -4.37
C GLY A 50 27.97 0.09 -3.35
N GLN A 51 26.84 -0.54 -3.63
CA GLN A 51 26.24 -1.58 -2.80
C GLN A 51 27.11 -2.82 -2.72
N ARG A 52 27.66 -3.28 -3.86
CA ARG A 52 28.58 -4.42 -3.91
C ARG A 52 29.79 -4.22 -2.98
N ARG A 53 30.46 -3.07 -3.06
CA ARG A 53 31.61 -2.73 -2.20
C ARG A 53 31.22 -2.69 -0.72
N TYR A 54 30.03 -2.18 -0.40
CA TYR A 54 29.53 -2.20 0.97
C TYR A 54 29.32 -3.63 1.47
N VAL A 55 28.66 -4.47 0.69
CA VAL A 55 28.42 -5.89 1.03
C VAL A 55 29.75 -6.65 1.14
N GLU A 56 30.73 -6.39 0.28
CA GLU A 56 32.06 -7.02 0.33
C GLU A 56 32.84 -6.62 1.59
N SER A 57 32.59 -5.44 2.17
CA SER A 57 33.20 -5.00 3.43
C SER A 57 32.64 -5.70 4.66
N LEU A 58 31.50 -6.37 4.57
CA LEU A 58 30.85 -7.06 5.67
C LEU A 58 31.47 -8.45 5.93
N SER A 59 31.19 -9.01 7.11
CA SER A 59 31.62 -10.36 7.47
C SER A 59 31.09 -11.41 6.49
N SER A 60 31.79 -12.54 6.32
CA SER A 60 31.37 -13.66 5.48
C SER A 60 29.96 -14.17 5.83
N TYR A 61 29.62 -14.15 7.13
CA TYR A 61 28.29 -14.51 7.61
C TYR A 61 27.21 -13.54 7.11
N ALA A 62 27.42 -12.23 7.23
CA ALA A 62 26.49 -11.21 6.75
C ALA A 62 26.31 -11.26 5.22
N ARG A 63 27.41 -11.50 4.47
CA ARG A 63 27.37 -11.67 3.00
C ARG A 63 26.51 -12.86 2.56
N MET A 64 26.50 -13.94 3.33
CA MET A 64 25.68 -15.13 3.03
C MET A 64 24.18 -14.84 3.09
N PHE A 65 23.75 -13.87 3.93
CA PHE A 65 22.36 -13.45 4.04
C PHE A 65 21.97 -12.38 3.03
N LEU A 66 22.90 -11.50 2.63
CA LEU A 66 22.61 -10.37 1.73
C LEU A 66 22.73 -10.73 0.25
N GLY A 67 23.24 -11.94 -0.06
CA GLY A 67 23.51 -12.39 -1.42
C GLY A 67 24.75 -11.73 -2.04
N GLN A 68 25.26 -12.31 -3.13
CA GLN A 68 26.30 -11.67 -3.94
C GLN A 68 25.62 -10.70 -4.92
N ALA A 69 25.91 -9.42 -4.79
CA ALA A 69 25.58 -8.45 -5.82
C ALA A 69 26.43 -8.72 -7.06
N ASN A 70 25.83 -8.82 -8.24
CA ASN A 70 26.55 -8.94 -9.49
C ASN A 70 27.43 -7.70 -9.70
N LYS A 71 28.65 -7.91 -10.21
CA LYS A 71 29.50 -6.80 -10.62
C LYS A 71 28.89 -6.18 -11.89
N PRO A 72 28.61 -4.86 -11.90
CA PRO A 72 28.14 -4.19 -13.11
C PRO A 72 29.20 -4.24 -14.21
N ASP A 73 28.75 -4.17 -15.46
CA ASP A 73 29.66 -4.14 -16.62
C ASP A 73 30.25 -2.73 -16.76
N VAL A 74 31.35 -2.53 -16.04
CA VAL A 74 32.11 -1.27 -15.98
C VAL A 74 33.58 -1.57 -15.75
N ASP A 75 34.47 -0.80 -16.37
CA ASP A 75 35.91 -1.02 -16.21
C ASP A 75 36.36 -0.62 -14.82
N SER A 76 36.04 0.61 -14.39
CA SER A 76 36.35 1.09 -13.02
C SER A 76 35.40 2.20 -12.59
N ILE A 77 35.15 2.26 -11.28
CA ILE A 77 34.50 3.41 -10.63
C ILE A 77 35.38 3.81 -9.43
N GLU A 78 35.83 5.06 -9.41
CA GLU A 78 36.64 5.63 -8.32
C GLU A 78 35.86 6.70 -7.56
N GLY A 79 36.21 6.93 -6.30
CA GLY A 79 35.64 8.03 -5.48
C GLY A 79 34.22 7.78 -4.97
N LEU A 80 33.66 6.55 -5.06
CA LEU A 80 32.34 6.26 -4.51
C LEU A 80 32.31 6.36 -2.98
N SER A 81 31.28 7.01 -2.46
CA SER A 81 30.84 6.94 -1.07
C SER A 81 29.88 5.77 -0.87
N PRO A 82 29.59 5.38 0.40
CA PRO A 82 28.47 4.46 0.67
C PRO A 82 27.21 4.96 -0.02
N ALA A 83 26.57 4.09 -0.82
CA ALA A 83 25.44 4.47 -1.65
C ALA A 83 24.13 4.00 -1.05
N ILE A 84 23.12 4.86 -1.07
CA ILE A 84 21.74 4.59 -0.65
C ILE A 84 20.81 4.88 -1.82
N SER A 85 20.00 3.89 -2.21
CA SER A 85 18.98 4.02 -3.24
C SER A 85 17.61 4.29 -2.64
N ILE A 86 16.89 5.22 -3.25
CA ILE A 86 15.49 5.53 -2.93
C ILE A 86 14.69 5.39 -4.22
N ASP A 87 14.31 4.14 -4.52
CA ASP A 87 13.54 3.78 -5.71
C ASP A 87 12.03 3.77 -5.45
N GLN A 88 11.25 3.69 -6.53
CA GLN A 88 9.80 3.62 -6.48
C GLN A 88 9.25 2.23 -6.15
N LYS A 89 10.10 1.20 -6.15
CA LYS A 89 9.64 -0.18 -6.05
C LYS A 89 9.06 -0.51 -4.68
N THR A 90 7.83 -0.97 -4.74
CA THR A 90 7.06 -1.76 -3.77
C THR A 90 6.79 -1.16 -2.40
N THR A 91 5.56 -0.71 -2.24
CA THR A 91 4.87 -0.67 -0.95
C THR A 91 4.93 -2.07 -0.31
N SER A 92 5.27 -2.13 0.97
CA SER A 92 5.20 -3.37 1.73
C SER A 92 3.76 -3.90 1.72
N LYS A 93 3.54 -5.10 1.21
CA LYS A 93 2.24 -5.78 1.28
C LYS A 93 1.93 -6.34 2.68
N ASN A 94 2.79 -6.10 3.66
CA ASN A 94 2.56 -6.55 5.02
C ASN A 94 1.45 -5.70 5.67
N PRO A 95 0.29 -6.28 6.04
CA PRO A 95 -0.83 -5.53 6.61
C PRO A 95 -0.52 -4.91 7.98
N ARG A 96 0.58 -5.31 8.62
CA ARG A 96 1.05 -4.74 9.89
C ARG A 96 1.96 -3.53 9.71
N SER A 97 2.43 -3.24 8.49
CA SER A 97 3.25 -2.07 8.22
C SER A 97 2.37 -0.83 8.10
N THR A 98 2.67 0.20 8.88
CA THR A 98 2.01 1.52 8.84
C THR A 98 3.04 2.61 8.56
N VAL A 99 2.57 3.81 8.21
CA VAL A 99 3.45 4.99 8.09
C VAL A 99 4.28 5.17 9.36
N GLY A 100 3.64 5.09 10.54
CA GLY A 100 4.32 5.23 11.83
C GLY A 100 5.41 4.20 12.09
N THR A 101 5.23 2.93 11.63
CA THR A 101 6.26 1.89 11.80
C THR A 101 7.41 2.01 10.81
N ILE A 102 7.15 2.42 9.57
CA ILE A 102 8.19 2.61 8.55
C ILE A 102 9.07 3.82 8.89
N THR A 103 8.47 4.88 9.44
CA THR A 103 9.19 6.09 9.85
C THR A 103 9.83 5.97 11.24
N GLU A 104 9.61 4.85 11.93
CA GLU A 104 10.00 4.60 13.31
C GLU A 104 9.38 5.57 14.35
N ILE A 105 8.50 6.49 13.92
CA ILE A 105 7.83 7.44 14.82
C ILE A 105 7.00 6.70 15.87
N HIS A 106 6.37 5.59 15.49
CA HIS A 106 5.58 4.77 16.40
C HIS A 106 6.43 4.18 17.53
N ASP A 107 7.71 3.90 17.30
CA ASP A 107 8.62 3.41 18.34
C ASP A 107 8.91 4.48 19.39
N TYR A 108 9.04 5.74 18.94
CA TYR A 108 9.15 6.88 19.86
C TYR A 108 7.83 7.15 20.59
N TYR A 109 6.68 6.97 19.96
CA TYR A 109 5.38 7.04 20.63
C TYR A 109 5.26 6.00 21.73
N ARG A 110 5.62 4.74 21.45
CA ARG A 110 5.62 3.67 22.46
C ARG A 110 6.53 4.02 23.65
N LEU A 111 7.71 4.57 23.38
CA LEU A 111 8.63 5.00 24.43
C LEU A 111 8.04 6.15 25.24
N LEU A 112 7.42 7.15 24.60
CA LEU A 112 6.79 8.29 25.26
C LEU A 112 5.68 7.83 26.20
N TYR A 113 4.72 7.02 25.69
CA TYR A 113 3.61 6.51 26.48
C TYR A 113 4.04 5.59 27.63
N ALA A 114 5.12 4.83 27.46
CA ALA A 114 5.68 4.02 28.53
C ALA A 114 6.37 4.85 29.64
N ARG A 115 6.84 6.06 29.32
CA ARG A 115 7.62 6.87 30.27
C ARG A 115 6.82 7.97 30.98
N ILE A 116 5.89 8.61 30.26
CA ILE A 116 5.08 9.72 30.80
C ILE A 116 3.56 9.48 30.65
N GLY A 117 3.17 8.31 30.17
CA GLY A 117 1.75 7.99 30.02
C GLY A 117 1.05 7.86 31.37
N ILE A 118 -0.17 8.40 31.44
CA ILE A 118 -1.04 8.31 32.60
C ILE A 118 -2.05 7.20 32.35
N PRO A 119 -2.02 6.10 33.12
CA PRO A 119 -2.97 5.00 32.94
C PRO A 119 -4.34 5.35 33.56
N HIS A 120 -5.38 4.93 32.89
CA HIS A 120 -6.76 5.05 33.30
C HIS A 120 -7.43 3.68 33.34
N CYS A 121 -8.48 3.54 34.10
CA CYS A 121 -9.29 2.32 34.07
C CYS A 121 -10.07 2.24 32.75
N PRO A 122 -9.93 1.15 31.98
CA PRO A 122 -10.63 1.00 30.69
C PRO A 122 -12.16 0.88 30.83
N VAL A 123 -12.68 0.69 32.07
CA VAL A 123 -14.13 0.58 32.33
C VAL A 123 -14.71 1.90 32.84
N CYS A 124 -14.11 2.54 33.86
CA CYS A 124 -14.66 3.75 34.47
C CYS A 124 -13.92 5.04 34.12
N GLY A 125 -12.81 4.97 33.37
CA GLY A 125 -12.04 6.13 32.96
C GLY A 125 -11.26 6.86 34.07
N LYS A 126 -11.34 6.39 35.33
CA LYS A 126 -10.60 7.02 36.42
C LYS A 126 -9.10 6.83 36.26
N GLU A 127 -8.33 7.85 36.58
CA GLU A 127 -6.87 7.76 36.62
C GLU A 127 -6.41 6.72 37.64
N ILE A 128 -5.48 5.86 37.24
CA ILE A 128 -4.91 4.83 38.09
C ILE A 128 -3.51 5.26 38.49
N LYS A 129 -3.29 5.36 39.83
CA LYS A 129 -1.99 5.70 40.39
C LYS A 129 -1.36 4.50 41.09
N GLN A 130 -0.05 4.38 40.95
CA GLN A 130 0.75 3.47 41.73
C GLN A 130 1.00 4.14 43.09
N GLN A 131 0.75 3.40 44.17
CA GLN A 131 1.05 3.87 45.51
C GLN A 131 2.40 3.29 45.96
N THR A 132 3.20 4.09 46.64
CA THR A 132 4.43 3.57 47.26
C THR A 132 4.11 2.97 48.63
N ILE A 133 4.98 2.09 49.14
CA ILE A 133 4.86 1.53 50.52
C ILE A 133 4.79 2.65 51.54
N ASP A 134 5.62 3.71 51.38
CA ASP A 134 5.62 4.85 52.27
C ASP A 134 4.28 5.58 52.30
N GLN A 135 3.69 5.84 51.10
CA GLN A 135 2.37 6.49 50.98
C GLN A 135 1.26 5.65 51.63
N ILE A 136 1.33 4.31 51.51
CA ILE A 136 0.39 3.41 52.14
C ILE A 136 0.60 3.42 53.65
N THR A 137 1.85 3.41 54.10
CA THR A 137 2.21 3.51 55.51
C THR A 137 1.68 4.83 56.13
N ASP A 138 1.96 5.97 55.47
CA ASP A 138 1.46 7.28 55.95
C ASP A 138 -0.08 7.31 56.02
N ARG A 139 -0.79 6.70 55.07
CA ARG A 139 -2.21 6.66 55.04
C ARG A 139 -2.80 5.75 56.12
N LEU A 140 -2.11 4.67 56.47
CA LEU A 140 -2.48 3.80 57.59
C LEU A 140 -2.17 4.49 58.92
N MET A 141 -1.06 5.21 59.04
CA MET A 141 -0.69 5.99 60.24
C MET A 141 -1.61 7.18 60.47
N ALA A 142 -2.29 7.71 59.45
CA ALA A 142 -3.30 8.76 59.57
C ALA A 142 -4.62 8.30 60.22
N LEU A 143 -4.80 7.00 60.46
CA LEU A 143 -5.94 6.46 61.16
C LEU A 143 -5.85 6.81 62.66
N GLU A 144 -6.99 6.83 63.35
CA GLU A 144 -7.05 7.13 64.80
C GLU A 144 -6.16 6.20 65.64
N LYS A 145 -5.42 6.75 66.57
CA LYS A 145 -4.61 5.92 67.53
C LYS A 145 -5.51 4.88 68.24
N GLY A 146 -5.06 3.67 68.28
CA GLY A 146 -5.78 2.57 68.84
C GLY A 146 -6.58 1.73 67.83
N THR A 147 -6.71 2.21 66.56
CA THR A 147 -7.40 1.45 65.50
C THR A 147 -6.67 0.13 65.29
N LYS A 148 -7.46 -0.96 65.24
CA LYS A 148 -6.94 -2.31 64.94
C LYS A 148 -7.06 -2.56 63.46
N VAL A 149 -5.99 -2.83 62.78
CA VAL A 149 -5.89 -3.08 61.33
C VAL A 149 -5.30 -4.49 61.10
N GLN A 150 -5.92 -5.21 60.23
CA GLN A 150 -5.42 -6.49 59.73
C GLN A 150 -4.89 -6.32 58.32
N LEU A 151 -3.61 -6.58 58.15
CA LEU A 151 -2.95 -6.48 56.81
C LEU A 151 -2.97 -7.84 56.16
N MET A 152 -3.53 -7.90 54.93
CA MET A 152 -3.75 -9.14 54.19
C MET A 152 -3.24 -9.06 52.76
N ALA A 153 -2.78 -10.20 52.27
CA ALA A 153 -2.35 -10.41 50.89
C ALA A 153 -3.46 -11.09 50.09
N PRO A 154 -4.19 -10.41 49.19
CA PRO A 154 -5.14 -11.04 48.30
C PRO A 154 -4.41 -11.90 47.26
N ILE A 155 -4.56 -13.23 47.28
CA ILE A 155 -3.94 -14.15 46.32
C ILE A 155 -4.92 -14.65 45.29
N ILE A 156 -6.20 -14.74 45.63
CA ILE A 156 -7.28 -15.13 44.71
C ILE A 156 -8.44 -14.16 44.89
N ARG A 157 -8.98 -13.65 43.77
CA ARG A 157 -10.13 -12.74 43.76
C ARG A 157 -11.14 -13.21 42.73
N GLY A 158 -12.31 -13.65 43.20
CA GLY A 158 -13.44 -14.00 42.35
C GLY A 158 -13.19 -15.10 41.29
N LYS A 159 -12.24 -16.03 41.53
CA LYS A 159 -11.91 -17.11 40.60
C LYS A 159 -12.53 -18.44 41.06
N LYS A 160 -13.00 -19.22 40.07
CA LYS A 160 -13.50 -20.60 40.32
C LYS A 160 -12.33 -21.54 40.53
N GLY A 161 -12.46 -22.49 41.44
CA GLY A 161 -11.45 -23.50 41.69
C GLY A 161 -11.40 -23.91 43.16
N THR A 162 -10.76 -25.02 43.48
CA THR A 162 -10.52 -25.46 44.86
C THR A 162 -9.34 -24.78 45.52
N HIS A 163 -8.47 -24.12 44.73
CA HIS A 163 -7.29 -23.34 45.13
C HIS A 163 -6.38 -24.03 46.15
N ALA A 164 -6.39 -25.39 46.17
CA ALA A 164 -5.63 -26.19 47.14
C ALA A 164 -4.12 -25.97 47.04
N LYS A 165 -3.59 -25.71 45.81
CA LYS A 165 -2.17 -25.47 45.58
C LYS A 165 -1.71 -24.15 46.21
N GLU A 166 -2.51 -23.10 46.05
CA GLU A 166 -2.27 -21.77 46.59
C GLU A 166 -2.33 -21.75 48.10
N LEU A 167 -3.31 -22.47 48.71
CA LEU A 167 -3.41 -22.62 50.16
C LEU A 167 -2.25 -23.45 50.71
N GLU A 168 -1.82 -24.53 50.02
CA GLU A 168 -0.65 -25.30 50.43
C GLU A 168 0.65 -24.50 50.33
N ALA A 169 0.80 -23.66 49.26
CA ALA A 169 1.94 -22.79 49.13
C ALA A 169 2.00 -21.75 50.26
N ALA A 170 0.89 -21.14 50.62
CA ALA A 170 0.78 -20.23 51.76
C ALA A 170 1.19 -20.88 53.07
N LYS A 171 0.72 -22.12 53.33
CA LYS A 171 1.11 -22.92 54.49
C LYS A 171 2.62 -23.22 54.52
N LYS A 172 3.21 -23.59 53.38
CA LYS A 172 4.67 -23.87 53.28
C LYS A 172 5.52 -22.60 53.48
N SER A 173 4.96 -21.44 53.14
CA SER A 173 5.61 -20.14 53.37
C SER A 173 5.53 -19.63 54.83
N GLY A 174 4.90 -20.42 55.74
CA GLY A 174 4.86 -20.15 57.17
C GLY A 174 3.70 -19.24 57.61
N PHE A 175 2.74 -18.92 56.75
CA PHE A 175 1.54 -18.20 57.14
C PHE A 175 0.59 -19.12 57.93
N VAL A 176 -0.11 -18.52 58.90
CA VAL A 176 -0.94 -19.25 59.83
C VAL A 176 -2.42 -19.13 59.52
N ARG A 177 -2.86 -17.98 59.00
CA ARG A 177 -4.28 -17.68 58.82
C ARG A 177 -4.57 -17.17 57.41
N VAL A 178 -5.75 -17.53 56.93
CA VAL A 178 -6.29 -17.08 55.64
C VAL A 178 -7.76 -16.73 55.81
N ARG A 179 -8.20 -15.74 55.05
CA ARG A 179 -9.61 -15.41 54.90
C ARG A 179 -10.06 -15.94 53.54
N CYS A 180 -11.06 -16.82 53.56
CA CYS A 180 -11.73 -17.32 52.36
C CYS A 180 -13.18 -16.89 52.36
N ASP A 181 -13.58 -16.15 51.35
CA ASP A 181 -14.95 -15.63 51.17
C ASP A 181 -15.48 -14.88 52.39
N GLY A 182 -14.62 -14.11 53.02
CA GLY A 182 -14.90 -13.33 54.22
C GLY A 182 -14.84 -14.13 55.57
N ILE A 183 -14.61 -15.45 55.52
CA ILE A 183 -14.51 -16.28 56.70
C ILE A 183 -13.04 -16.60 57.00
N MET A 184 -12.65 -16.42 58.26
CA MET A 184 -11.28 -16.71 58.73
C MET A 184 -11.07 -18.18 59.01
N TYR A 185 -10.02 -18.74 58.42
CA TYR A 185 -9.57 -20.14 58.63
C TYR A 185 -8.15 -20.17 59.15
N ASP A 186 -7.82 -21.18 59.90
CA ASP A 186 -6.45 -21.53 60.22
C ASP A 186 -5.89 -22.47 59.14
N LEU A 187 -4.69 -22.18 58.58
CA LEU A 187 -4.07 -23.01 57.53
C LEU A 187 -3.63 -24.39 58.00
N SER A 188 -3.71 -24.69 59.33
CA SER A 188 -3.54 -26.03 59.84
C SER A 188 -4.77 -26.94 59.59
N GLU A 189 -5.95 -26.34 59.39
CA GLU A 189 -7.20 -27.02 59.11
C GLU A 189 -7.35 -27.38 57.61
N GLU A 190 -8.18 -28.35 57.28
CA GLU A 190 -8.50 -28.70 55.89
C GLU A 190 -9.58 -27.78 55.37
N ILE A 191 -9.19 -26.82 54.47
CA ILE A 191 -10.11 -25.86 53.85
C ILE A 191 -10.65 -26.46 52.55
N LYS A 192 -11.94 -26.81 52.52
CA LYS A 192 -12.64 -27.37 51.34
C LYS A 192 -13.41 -26.27 50.61
N LEU A 193 -12.96 -25.88 49.40
CA LEU A 193 -13.61 -24.92 48.54
C LEU A 193 -14.29 -25.63 47.37
N GLU A 194 -15.45 -25.17 46.93
CA GLU A 194 -16.21 -25.72 45.84
C GLU A 194 -15.62 -25.35 44.49
N LYS A 195 -15.38 -26.32 43.62
CA LYS A 195 -14.72 -26.12 42.32
C LYS A 195 -15.43 -25.16 41.37
N ASN A 196 -16.76 -25.09 41.46
CA ASN A 196 -17.60 -24.33 40.51
C ASN A 196 -18.04 -22.94 41.03
N VAL A 197 -17.70 -22.61 42.27
CA VAL A 197 -17.98 -21.34 42.92
C VAL A 197 -16.80 -20.38 42.77
N LYS A 198 -17.07 -19.09 42.71
CA LYS A 198 -16.03 -18.06 42.72
C LYS A 198 -15.60 -17.81 44.17
N HIS A 199 -14.31 -17.91 44.41
CA HIS A 199 -13.71 -17.70 45.72
C HIS A 199 -12.79 -16.50 45.75
N SER A 200 -12.69 -15.84 46.89
CA SER A 200 -11.70 -14.82 47.22
C SER A 200 -10.88 -15.30 48.41
N ILE A 201 -9.57 -15.27 48.28
CA ILE A 201 -8.64 -15.79 49.29
C ILE A 201 -7.59 -14.71 49.60
N GLU A 202 -7.54 -14.30 50.87
CA GLU A 202 -6.58 -13.34 51.39
C GLU A 202 -5.76 -13.95 52.55
N ILE A 203 -4.44 -13.93 52.41
CA ILE A 203 -3.52 -14.39 53.46
C ILE A 203 -3.35 -13.28 54.50
N VAL A 204 -3.56 -13.57 55.75
CA VAL A 204 -3.33 -12.64 56.86
C VAL A 204 -1.83 -12.61 57.17
N VAL A 205 -1.21 -11.45 56.94
CA VAL A 205 0.24 -11.26 57.10
C VAL A 205 0.54 -10.67 58.48
N ASP A 206 -0.19 -9.59 58.86
CA ASP A 206 0.03 -8.97 60.19
C ASP A 206 -1.28 -8.43 60.76
N ARG A 207 -1.31 -8.26 62.11
CA ARG A 207 -2.35 -7.59 62.89
C ARG A 207 -1.76 -6.53 63.72
N ILE A 208 -2.03 -5.30 63.40
CA ILE A 208 -1.42 -4.12 64.00
C ILE A 208 -2.46 -3.28 64.75
N VAL A 209 -1.98 -2.54 65.74
CA VAL A 209 -2.77 -1.49 66.39
C VAL A 209 -2.01 -0.20 66.12
N ILE A 210 -2.72 0.76 65.54
CA ILE A 210 -2.13 2.06 65.14
C ILE A 210 -1.63 2.82 66.40
N LYS A 211 -0.35 3.06 66.50
CA LYS A 211 0.33 3.80 67.54
C LYS A 211 1.60 4.43 67.00
N GLU A 212 2.17 5.40 67.66
CA GLU A 212 3.45 6.00 67.27
C GLU A 212 4.61 4.97 67.25
N GLY A 213 5.48 5.05 66.27
CA GLY A 213 6.68 4.23 66.18
C GLY A 213 6.50 2.84 65.59
N ILE A 214 5.39 2.55 64.86
CA ILE A 214 5.15 1.29 64.20
C ILE A 214 5.34 1.35 62.69
N GLU A 215 5.82 2.49 62.15
CA GLU A 215 5.96 2.75 60.73
C GLU A 215 6.82 1.67 60.06
N SER A 216 7.98 1.32 60.66
CA SER A 216 8.86 0.29 60.14
C SER A 216 8.20 -1.08 60.04
N ARG A 217 7.42 -1.48 61.11
CA ARG A 217 6.66 -2.74 61.14
C ARG A 217 5.60 -2.78 60.09
N ILE A 218 4.91 -1.64 59.82
CA ILE A 218 3.92 -1.53 58.74
C ILE A 218 4.61 -1.74 57.39
N ALA A 219 5.73 -1.04 57.14
CA ALA A 219 6.49 -1.14 55.90
C ALA A 219 6.97 -2.59 55.67
N ASP A 220 7.55 -3.25 56.64
CA ASP A 220 8.02 -4.64 56.57
C ASP A 220 6.86 -5.61 56.24
N SER A 221 5.68 -5.36 56.86
CA SER A 221 4.49 -6.17 56.58
C SER A 221 3.94 -5.94 55.20
N LEU A 222 3.97 -4.69 54.70
CA LEU A 222 3.57 -4.33 53.34
C LEU A 222 4.52 -4.93 52.28
N GLU A 223 5.84 -4.97 52.55
CA GLU A 223 6.84 -5.65 51.70
C GLU A 223 6.58 -7.16 51.63
N THR A 224 6.25 -7.78 52.76
CA THR A 224 5.88 -9.17 52.82
C THR A 224 4.63 -9.46 52.02
N ILE A 225 3.59 -8.61 52.14
CA ILE A 225 2.35 -8.70 51.36
C ILE A 225 2.66 -8.56 49.84
N ASN A 226 3.50 -7.60 49.48
CA ASN A 226 3.88 -7.39 48.09
C ASN A 226 4.53 -8.63 47.46
N SER A 227 5.39 -9.29 48.22
CA SER A 227 6.06 -10.53 47.75
C SER A 227 5.08 -11.69 47.47
N VAL A 228 3.94 -11.71 48.15
CA VAL A 228 2.92 -12.80 48.08
C VAL A 228 1.79 -12.43 47.09
N SER A 229 1.29 -11.19 47.17
CA SER A 229 0.10 -10.73 46.43
C SER A 229 0.42 -10.09 45.09
N LYS A 230 1.69 -9.93 44.73
CA LYS A 230 2.15 -9.25 43.51
C LYS A 230 1.61 -7.82 43.39
N GLY A 231 1.64 -7.08 44.51
CA GLY A 231 1.34 -5.66 44.50
C GLY A 231 -0.03 -5.25 45.05
N LEU A 232 -0.92 -6.18 45.39
CA LEU A 232 -2.20 -5.87 46.05
C LEU A 232 -2.09 -6.00 47.57
N ILE A 233 -2.61 -5.02 48.28
CA ILE A 233 -2.60 -4.95 49.73
C ILE A 233 -4.01 -4.66 50.23
N LEU A 234 -4.52 -5.51 51.10
CA LEU A 234 -5.83 -5.28 51.75
C LEU A 234 -5.62 -4.99 53.22
N ALA A 235 -6.04 -3.81 53.65
CA ALA A 235 -6.07 -3.44 55.06
C ALA A 235 -7.52 -3.47 55.55
N ASP A 236 -7.84 -4.42 56.42
CA ASP A 236 -9.15 -4.56 57.03
C ASP A 236 -9.14 -3.84 58.40
N ILE A 237 -9.93 -2.78 58.53
CA ILE A 237 -10.11 -2.04 59.79
C ILE A 237 -11.17 -2.78 60.62
N ILE A 238 -10.76 -3.39 61.71
CA ILE A 238 -11.71 -4.17 62.53
C ILE A 238 -12.78 -3.25 63.10
N GLY A 239 -14.01 -3.47 62.64
CA GLY A 239 -15.15 -2.60 62.97
C GLY A 239 -15.35 -1.37 62.10
N GLY A 240 -14.56 -1.25 61.04
CA GLY A 240 -14.59 -0.17 60.01
C GLY A 240 -14.74 -0.68 58.60
N LYS A 241 -14.26 0.11 57.63
CA LYS A 241 -14.23 -0.24 56.19
C LYS A 241 -12.91 -0.85 55.80
N GLU A 242 -12.95 -1.81 54.88
CA GLU A 242 -11.75 -2.32 54.23
C GLU A 242 -11.13 -1.26 53.32
N MET A 243 -9.80 -1.21 53.28
CA MET A 243 -9.05 -0.35 52.39
C MET A 243 -8.19 -1.24 51.48
N LEU A 244 -8.43 -1.15 50.21
CA LEU A 244 -7.60 -1.83 49.19
C LEU A 244 -6.55 -0.83 48.67
N PHE A 245 -5.30 -1.24 48.73
CA PHE A 245 -4.16 -0.51 48.16
C PHE A 245 -3.51 -1.33 47.06
N SER A 246 -2.88 -0.65 46.15
CA SER A 246 -2.11 -1.32 45.11
C SER A 246 -0.79 -0.62 44.89
N LEU A 247 0.27 -1.41 44.89
CA LEU A 247 1.61 -1.00 44.45
C LEU A 247 1.73 -1.06 42.92
N ASN A 248 0.79 -1.72 42.24
CA ASN A 248 0.65 -1.73 40.77
C ASN A 248 -0.43 -0.73 40.35
N TYR A 249 -0.49 -0.41 39.07
CA TYR A 249 -1.57 0.39 38.51
C TYR A 249 -2.87 -0.42 38.49
N SER A 250 -3.69 -0.31 39.53
CA SER A 250 -4.98 -1.01 39.58
C SER A 250 -6.13 -0.07 39.91
N CYS A 251 -7.31 -0.37 39.35
CA CYS A 251 -8.53 0.37 39.66
C CYS A 251 -9.15 -0.17 40.96
N PRO A 252 -9.46 0.70 41.92
CA PRO A 252 -10.09 0.26 43.17
C PRO A 252 -11.52 -0.26 43.01
N ASP A 253 -12.23 0.19 41.97
CA ASP A 253 -13.64 -0.12 41.72
C ASP A 253 -13.83 -1.34 40.79
N HIS A 254 -12.79 -1.70 40.02
CA HIS A 254 -12.80 -2.79 39.02
C HIS A 254 -11.56 -3.67 39.24
N ASP A 255 -11.70 -4.94 39.04
CA ASP A 255 -10.62 -5.93 39.21
C ASP A 255 -9.62 -5.91 38.02
N ILE A 256 -9.25 -4.68 37.61
CA ILE A 256 -8.35 -4.46 36.47
C ILE A 256 -7.04 -3.89 37.01
N SER A 257 -5.96 -4.64 36.77
CA SER A 257 -4.59 -4.22 37.05
C SER A 257 -3.86 -4.03 35.75
N ILE A 258 -3.22 -2.88 35.57
CA ILE A 258 -2.30 -2.63 34.48
C ILE A 258 -0.90 -2.94 35.00
N ASP A 259 -0.20 -3.83 34.32
CA ASP A 259 1.18 -4.14 34.62
C ASP A 259 2.09 -2.91 34.39
N GLU A 260 3.37 -3.04 34.69
CA GLU A 260 4.35 -1.97 34.43
C GLU A 260 4.24 -1.45 33.00
N LEU A 261 4.16 -0.11 32.84
CA LEU A 261 4.10 0.54 31.54
C LEU A 261 5.42 0.34 30.77
N THR A 262 5.43 -0.65 29.89
CA THR A 262 6.59 -0.95 29.03
C THR A 262 6.30 -0.62 27.57
N PRO A 263 7.30 -0.26 26.74
CA PRO A 263 7.08 0.00 25.31
C PRO A 263 6.43 -1.17 24.54
N ARG A 264 6.56 -2.41 25.02
CA ARG A 264 5.94 -3.61 24.43
C ARG A 264 4.42 -3.59 24.55
N MET A 265 3.87 -2.98 25.58
CA MET A 265 2.45 -2.82 25.83
C MET A 265 1.76 -1.98 24.75
N PHE A 266 2.49 -1.07 24.10
CA PHE A 266 1.99 -0.17 23.08
C PHE A 266 2.30 -0.64 21.66
N SER A 267 2.78 -1.88 21.48
CA SER A 267 3.08 -2.46 20.18
C SER A 267 1.97 -3.39 19.73
N PHE A 268 1.34 -3.08 18.61
CA PHE A 268 0.37 -3.97 17.96
C PHE A 268 1.02 -5.16 17.25
N ASN A 269 2.36 -5.17 17.10
CA ASN A 269 3.13 -6.30 16.57
C ASN A 269 3.61 -7.26 17.68
N ASN A 270 3.31 -6.96 18.94
CA ASN A 270 3.71 -7.77 20.08
C ASN A 270 2.46 -8.30 20.80
N PRO A 271 2.38 -9.58 21.17
CA PRO A 271 1.23 -10.16 21.88
C PRO A 271 0.85 -9.46 23.20
N PHE A 272 1.80 -8.77 23.84
CA PHE A 272 1.52 -8.00 25.06
C PHE A 272 0.60 -6.81 24.83
N GLY A 273 0.72 -6.12 23.70
CA GLY A 273 -0.07 -4.93 23.38
C GLY A 273 -1.14 -5.15 22.33
N ALA A 274 -0.99 -6.16 21.47
CA ALA A 274 -1.91 -6.42 20.38
C ALA A 274 -3.29 -6.84 20.88
N CYS A 275 -4.34 -6.35 20.23
CA CYS A 275 -5.70 -6.84 20.42
C CYS A 275 -5.75 -8.36 20.21
N GLU A 276 -6.30 -9.09 21.18
CA GLU A 276 -6.29 -10.57 21.15
C GLU A 276 -7.12 -11.14 20.00
N THR A 277 -8.22 -10.47 19.67
CA THR A 277 -9.16 -10.92 18.64
C THR A 277 -8.60 -10.80 17.23
N CYS A 278 -8.00 -9.64 16.85
CA CYS A 278 -7.41 -9.42 15.53
C CYS A 278 -5.89 -9.60 15.51
N THR A 279 -5.26 -9.97 16.60
CA THR A 279 -3.79 -10.13 16.72
C THR A 279 -3.00 -8.93 16.23
N GLY A 280 -3.54 -7.71 16.41
CA GLY A 280 -2.93 -6.46 16.03
C GLY A 280 -3.16 -6.00 14.59
N LEU A 281 -3.99 -6.68 13.82
CA LEU A 281 -4.34 -6.28 12.44
C LEU A 281 -5.33 -5.12 12.39
N GLY A 282 -6.24 -5.03 13.37
CA GLY A 282 -7.29 -4.02 13.42
C GLY A 282 -8.50 -4.33 12.55
N VAL A 283 -8.33 -5.20 11.56
CA VAL A 283 -9.35 -5.58 10.59
C VAL A 283 -9.36 -7.09 10.40
N PHE A 284 -10.48 -7.59 9.89
CA PHE A 284 -10.63 -8.95 9.37
C PHE A 284 -10.94 -8.86 7.88
N GLN A 285 -10.41 -9.80 7.11
CA GLN A 285 -10.87 -10.03 5.76
C GLN A 285 -12.04 -11.01 5.81
N GLU A 286 -13.21 -10.55 5.47
CA GLU A 286 -14.43 -11.35 5.39
C GLU A 286 -14.96 -11.38 3.97
N ILE A 287 -15.48 -12.55 3.54
CA ILE A 287 -16.16 -12.66 2.27
C ILE A 287 -17.47 -11.86 2.37
N ASP A 288 -17.61 -10.87 1.50
CA ASP A 288 -18.73 -9.94 1.52
C ASP A 288 -19.92 -10.52 0.76
N PRO A 289 -21.08 -10.72 1.42
CA PRO A 289 -22.29 -11.16 0.76
C PRO A 289 -22.74 -10.26 -0.39
N GLU A 290 -22.49 -8.95 -0.31
CA GLU A 290 -22.86 -8.00 -1.37
C GLU A 290 -21.99 -8.17 -2.63
N ILE A 291 -20.73 -8.60 -2.47
CA ILE A 291 -19.87 -8.94 -3.60
C ILE A 291 -20.29 -10.27 -4.22
N ILE A 292 -20.77 -11.21 -3.39
CA ILE A 292 -21.29 -12.49 -3.87
C ILE A 292 -22.64 -12.31 -4.61
N VAL A 293 -23.49 -11.37 -4.15
CA VAL A 293 -24.79 -11.05 -4.77
C VAL A 293 -24.82 -9.57 -5.18
N PRO A 294 -24.08 -9.19 -6.23
CA PRO A 294 -23.87 -7.79 -6.59
C PRO A 294 -25.13 -7.13 -7.21
N ASN A 295 -26.06 -7.91 -7.73
CA ASN A 295 -27.30 -7.41 -8.31
C ASN A 295 -28.48 -8.21 -7.78
N ARG A 296 -29.22 -7.61 -6.85
CA ARG A 296 -30.41 -8.21 -6.23
C ARG A 296 -31.66 -8.19 -7.13
N ASP A 297 -31.62 -7.51 -8.27
CA ASP A 297 -32.70 -7.53 -9.28
C ASP A 297 -32.67 -8.79 -10.17
N LEU A 298 -31.55 -9.52 -10.15
CA LEU A 298 -31.42 -10.81 -10.82
C LEU A 298 -31.97 -11.93 -9.96
N SER A 299 -32.52 -12.96 -10.63
CA SER A 299 -32.85 -14.23 -10.01
C SER A 299 -31.60 -15.12 -9.85
N ILE A 300 -31.70 -16.18 -9.03
CA ILE A 300 -30.60 -17.15 -8.89
C ILE A 300 -30.32 -17.82 -10.24
N LEU A 301 -31.37 -18.08 -11.04
CA LEU A 301 -31.24 -18.65 -12.39
C LEU A 301 -30.62 -17.67 -13.39
N ASP A 302 -30.79 -16.37 -13.19
CA ASP A 302 -30.13 -15.34 -14.01
C ASP A 302 -28.69 -14.99 -13.54
N GLY A 303 -28.18 -15.70 -12.53
CA GLY A 303 -26.83 -15.56 -12.05
C GLY A 303 -26.63 -14.51 -10.96
N ALA A 304 -27.63 -14.28 -10.11
CA ALA A 304 -27.51 -13.36 -8.98
C ALA A 304 -26.34 -13.72 -8.04
N ILE A 305 -26.08 -15.03 -7.80
CA ILE A 305 -24.96 -15.49 -7.00
C ILE A 305 -23.71 -15.59 -7.88
N HIS A 306 -22.75 -14.75 -7.63
CA HIS A 306 -21.52 -14.66 -8.38
C HIS A 306 -20.29 -15.03 -7.53
N ALA A 307 -19.91 -16.31 -7.57
CA ALA A 307 -18.75 -16.82 -6.84
C ALA A 307 -18.03 -17.91 -7.63
N SER A 308 -16.71 -17.97 -7.48
CA SER A 308 -15.87 -18.97 -8.14
C SER A 308 -16.32 -20.40 -7.81
N GLY A 309 -16.62 -21.18 -8.85
CA GLY A 309 -17.17 -22.53 -8.73
C GLY A 309 -18.70 -22.57 -8.58
N TRP A 310 -19.39 -21.45 -8.43
CA TRP A 310 -20.85 -21.34 -8.25
C TRP A 310 -21.56 -20.58 -9.38
N ASN A 311 -20.83 -20.14 -10.39
CA ASN A 311 -21.34 -19.35 -11.53
C ASN A 311 -21.98 -20.18 -12.64
N SER A 312 -21.72 -21.48 -12.68
CA SER A 312 -22.25 -22.34 -13.73
C SER A 312 -23.68 -22.75 -13.39
N LEU A 313 -24.64 -22.33 -14.21
CA LEU A 313 -26.08 -22.61 -14.04
C LEU A 313 -26.61 -23.63 -15.04
N THR A 314 -25.72 -24.47 -15.62
CA THR A 314 -26.17 -25.57 -16.47
C THR A 314 -26.87 -26.65 -15.64
N PRO A 315 -27.86 -27.38 -16.18
CA PRO A 315 -28.63 -28.40 -15.43
C PRO A 315 -27.75 -29.48 -14.77
N THR A 316 -26.56 -29.73 -15.30
CA THR A 316 -25.62 -30.73 -14.78
C THR A 316 -24.53 -30.14 -13.87
N SER A 317 -24.53 -28.80 -13.64
CA SER A 317 -23.52 -28.14 -12.84
C SER A 317 -23.67 -28.44 -11.33
N PHE A 318 -22.55 -28.38 -10.62
CA PHE A 318 -22.50 -28.57 -9.19
C PHE A 318 -23.36 -27.52 -8.45
N ALA A 319 -23.29 -26.25 -8.86
CA ALA A 319 -24.09 -25.18 -8.29
C ALA A 319 -25.59 -25.45 -8.44
N MET A 320 -26.03 -25.77 -9.67
CA MET A 320 -27.45 -25.98 -9.96
C MET A 320 -28.03 -27.17 -9.20
N MET A 321 -27.23 -28.21 -8.96
CA MET A 321 -27.63 -29.36 -8.16
C MET A 321 -28.03 -28.95 -6.73
N TYR A 322 -27.23 -28.11 -6.09
CA TYR A 322 -27.53 -27.61 -4.73
C TYR A 322 -28.67 -26.58 -4.74
N TYR A 323 -28.67 -25.65 -5.67
CA TYR A 323 -29.72 -24.64 -5.74
C TYR A 323 -31.10 -25.26 -5.95
N THR A 324 -31.18 -26.28 -6.80
CA THR A 324 -32.44 -27.03 -7.03
C THR A 324 -32.85 -27.84 -5.79
N ALA A 325 -31.90 -28.40 -5.06
CA ALA A 325 -32.19 -29.14 -3.84
C ALA A 325 -32.72 -28.22 -2.72
N ILE A 326 -32.13 -27.03 -2.54
CA ILE A 326 -32.58 -25.99 -1.59
C ILE A 326 -33.98 -25.51 -1.98
N SER A 327 -34.19 -25.19 -3.25
CA SER A 327 -35.48 -24.76 -3.78
C SER A 327 -36.60 -25.77 -3.45
N LYS A 328 -36.36 -27.08 -3.68
CA LYS A 328 -37.31 -28.14 -3.40
C LYS A 328 -37.56 -28.33 -1.93
N GLU A 329 -36.52 -28.31 -1.09
CA GLU A 329 -36.62 -28.61 0.33
C GLU A 329 -37.27 -27.47 1.14
N TYR A 330 -37.00 -26.21 0.73
CA TYR A 330 -37.47 -25.03 1.46
C TYR A 330 -38.56 -24.23 0.70
N GLY A 331 -38.98 -24.68 -0.48
CA GLY A 331 -40.01 -24.01 -1.27
C GLY A 331 -39.62 -22.62 -1.81
N ILE A 332 -38.31 -22.39 -2.07
CA ILE A 332 -37.79 -21.11 -2.52
C ILE A 332 -37.74 -21.05 -4.04
N PRO A 333 -38.43 -20.11 -4.70
CA PRO A 333 -38.42 -19.98 -6.15
C PRO A 333 -37.04 -19.44 -6.60
N LEU A 334 -36.43 -20.09 -7.60
CA LEU A 334 -35.13 -19.70 -8.15
C LEU A 334 -35.20 -18.65 -9.25
N ASP A 335 -36.37 -18.45 -9.81
CA ASP A 335 -36.68 -17.57 -10.96
C ASP A 335 -37.11 -16.15 -10.56
N ARG A 336 -37.24 -15.89 -9.25
CA ARG A 336 -37.57 -14.56 -8.73
C ARG A 336 -36.31 -13.76 -8.38
N PRO A 337 -36.39 -12.43 -8.54
CA PRO A 337 -35.30 -11.54 -8.09
C PRO A 337 -34.92 -11.77 -6.63
N VAL A 338 -33.62 -11.79 -6.32
CA VAL A 338 -33.12 -12.02 -4.96
C VAL A 338 -33.64 -11.00 -3.95
N LYS A 339 -33.97 -9.77 -4.39
CA LYS A 339 -34.59 -8.74 -3.54
C LYS A 339 -35.95 -9.14 -2.94
N GLU A 340 -36.65 -10.09 -3.56
CA GLU A 340 -37.93 -10.60 -3.09
C GLU A 340 -37.79 -11.78 -2.09
N LEU A 341 -36.58 -12.33 -1.96
CA LEU A 341 -36.27 -13.37 -0.96
C LEU A 341 -36.10 -12.75 0.42
N THR A 342 -36.54 -13.48 1.45
CA THR A 342 -36.23 -13.07 2.83
C THR A 342 -34.75 -13.26 3.11
N LYS A 343 -34.25 -12.58 4.13
CA LYS A 343 -32.85 -12.72 4.53
C LYS A 343 -32.51 -14.20 4.86
N GLU A 344 -33.39 -14.88 5.59
CA GLU A 344 -33.22 -16.28 5.96
C GLU A 344 -33.19 -17.21 4.74
N GLN A 345 -34.00 -16.92 3.71
CA GLN A 345 -33.98 -17.66 2.46
C GLN A 345 -32.69 -17.48 1.68
N LEU A 346 -32.16 -16.25 1.61
CA LEU A 346 -30.87 -15.96 0.97
C LEU A 346 -29.71 -16.57 1.76
N ASP A 347 -29.77 -16.53 3.09
CA ASP A 347 -28.72 -17.07 3.97
C ASP A 347 -28.55 -18.60 3.78
N LEU A 348 -29.59 -19.36 3.43
CA LEU A 348 -29.49 -20.77 3.08
C LEU A 348 -28.55 -21.01 1.88
N PHE A 349 -28.55 -20.12 0.89
CA PHE A 349 -27.64 -20.21 -0.25
C PHE A 349 -26.22 -19.74 0.12
N LEU A 350 -26.11 -18.70 0.93
CA LEU A 350 -24.84 -18.08 1.27
C LEU A 350 -24.09 -18.85 2.36
N TYR A 351 -24.76 -19.23 3.44
CA TYR A 351 -24.13 -19.82 4.63
C TYR A 351 -24.47 -21.30 4.83
N GLY A 352 -25.43 -21.85 4.06
CA GLY A 352 -25.74 -23.27 4.05
C GLY A 352 -26.91 -23.69 4.93
N THR A 353 -27.12 -25.01 4.99
CA THR A 353 -28.28 -25.63 5.66
C THR A 353 -27.98 -26.16 7.08
N GLY A 354 -26.81 -25.82 7.64
CA GLY A 354 -26.33 -26.38 8.89
C GLY A 354 -26.23 -27.91 8.80
N ASP A 355 -26.76 -28.63 9.80
CA ASP A 355 -26.72 -30.10 9.84
C ASP A 355 -27.80 -30.78 8.99
N LYS A 356 -28.73 -29.99 8.40
CA LYS A 356 -29.82 -30.55 7.60
C LYS A 356 -29.34 -31.04 6.23
N ALA A 357 -29.39 -32.34 6.01
CA ALA A 357 -28.98 -32.98 4.78
C ALA A 357 -29.99 -32.75 3.65
N LEU A 358 -29.52 -32.27 2.50
CA LEU A 358 -30.29 -32.14 1.28
C LEU A 358 -30.20 -33.43 0.44
N THR A 359 -31.28 -33.75 -0.27
CA THR A 359 -31.28 -34.83 -1.25
C THR A 359 -30.82 -34.29 -2.59
N LEU A 360 -29.60 -34.64 -3.00
CA LEU A 360 -28.94 -34.20 -4.23
C LEU A 360 -29.12 -35.23 -5.33
N HIS A 361 -29.56 -34.77 -6.49
CA HIS A 361 -29.68 -35.59 -7.72
C HIS A 361 -28.56 -35.26 -8.68
N ARG A 362 -27.57 -36.11 -8.80
CA ARG A 362 -26.45 -35.93 -9.71
C ARG A 362 -26.85 -36.51 -11.08
N ALA A 363 -27.05 -35.62 -12.07
CA ALA A 363 -27.17 -36.03 -13.46
C ALA A 363 -25.77 -36.34 -14.03
N SER A 364 -25.55 -37.54 -14.53
CA SER A 364 -24.29 -37.92 -15.19
C SER A 364 -24.64 -38.69 -16.46
N VAL A 365 -23.80 -38.50 -17.49
CA VAL A 365 -23.90 -39.23 -18.77
C VAL A 365 -23.69 -40.75 -18.56
N TYR A 366 -23.08 -41.16 -17.44
CA TYR A 366 -22.75 -42.54 -17.09
C TYR A 366 -23.57 -43.10 -15.91
N GLY A 367 -24.73 -42.50 -15.58
CA GLY A 367 -25.59 -42.97 -14.49
C GLY A 367 -25.76 -41.93 -13.37
N GLY A 368 -27.00 -41.60 -13.01
CA GLY A 368 -27.36 -40.70 -11.94
C GLY A 368 -27.31 -41.39 -10.57
N GLY A 369 -26.87 -40.65 -9.55
CA GLY A 369 -26.91 -41.11 -8.15
C GLY A 369 -27.66 -40.11 -7.27
N ILE A 370 -28.25 -40.64 -6.18
CA ILE A 370 -28.88 -39.84 -5.12
C ILE A 370 -27.95 -39.85 -3.93
N HIS A 371 -27.54 -38.65 -3.51
CA HIS A 371 -26.73 -38.50 -2.30
C HIS A 371 -27.45 -37.62 -1.28
N LYS A 372 -27.27 -37.87 -0.01
CA LYS A 372 -27.76 -37.03 1.09
C LYS A 372 -26.56 -36.42 1.81
N GLN A 373 -26.44 -35.09 1.75
CA GLN A 373 -25.43 -34.35 2.50
C GLN A 373 -25.89 -32.91 2.78
N PRO A 374 -25.43 -32.29 3.88
CA PRO A 374 -25.71 -30.89 4.14
C PRO A 374 -25.01 -30.01 3.11
N PHE A 375 -25.56 -28.80 2.92
CA PHE A 375 -24.94 -27.79 2.11
C PHE A 375 -24.16 -26.82 3.00
N GLU A 376 -22.88 -26.68 2.75
CA GLU A 376 -22.02 -25.79 3.56
C GLU A 376 -22.27 -24.31 3.30
N GLY A 377 -22.87 -23.93 2.18
CA GLY A 377 -23.04 -22.57 1.76
C GLY A 377 -21.91 -22.05 0.86
N VAL A 378 -22.23 -21.08 0.00
CA VAL A 378 -21.28 -20.51 -0.96
C VAL A 378 -20.11 -19.83 -0.22
N ILE A 379 -20.41 -19.00 0.78
CA ILE A 379 -19.40 -18.28 1.57
C ILE A 379 -18.51 -19.23 2.36
N ASN A 380 -19.09 -20.21 3.07
CA ASN A 380 -18.31 -21.16 3.84
C ASN A 380 -17.43 -22.05 2.95
N ASN A 381 -17.93 -22.43 1.76
CA ASN A 381 -17.13 -23.13 0.75
C ASN A 381 -15.92 -22.31 0.29
N LEU A 382 -16.12 -21.02 -0.01
CA LEU A 382 -15.02 -20.13 -0.38
C LEU A 382 -14.01 -19.98 0.76
N TYR A 383 -14.47 -19.83 2.02
CA TYR A 383 -13.58 -19.78 3.19
C TYR A 383 -12.76 -21.06 3.37
N ARG A 384 -13.39 -22.22 3.23
CA ARG A 384 -12.68 -23.51 3.31
C ARG A 384 -11.62 -23.61 2.22
N ARG A 385 -11.98 -23.28 0.96
CA ARG A 385 -11.04 -23.27 -0.17
C ARG A 385 -9.89 -22.28 0.03
N TYR A 386 -10.15 -21.14 0.63
CA TYR A 386 -9.14 -20.14 0.96
C TYR A 386 -8.13 -20.66 1.98
N LYS A 387 -8.60 -21.37 3.00
CA LYS A 387 -7.76 -21.98 4.06
C LYS A 387 -6.99 -23.22 3.59
N GLU A 388 -7.62 -24.09 2.83
CA GLU A 388 -7.07 -25.38 2.41
C GLU A 388 -6.29 -25.32 1.09
N GLY A 389 -6.49 -24.27 0.28
CA GLY A 389 -5.94 -24.13 -1.05
C GLY A 389 -4.43 -23.90 -1.07
N GLY A 390 -3.66 -24.94 -1.42
CA GLY A 390 -2.20 -24.87 -1.59
C GLY A 390 -1.71 -24.18 -2.87
N GLN A 391 -2.60 -23.82 -3.82
CA GLN A 391 -2.23 -23.15 -5.08
C GLN A 391 -2.64 -21.69 -5.07
N SER A 392 -1.70 -20.81 -5.37
CA SER A 392 -1.81 -19.34 -5.39
C SER A 392 -3.00 -18.79 -6.19
N TRP A 393 -3.36 -19.41 -7.31
CA TRP A 393 -4.45 -18.99 -8.20
C TRP A 393 -5.83 -18.92 -7.52
N ASN A 394 -6.15 -19.87 -6.64
CA ASN A 394 -7.45 -19.90 -5.98
C ASN A 394 -7.56 -18.84 -4.87
N LYS A 395 -6.45 -18.46 -4.25
CA LYS A 395 -6.45 -17.45 -3.18
C LYS A 395 -6.69 -16.05 -3.72
N ASP A 396 -5.94 -15.64 -4.75
CA ASP A 396 -6.08 -14.33 -5.40
C ASP A 396 -7.52 -14.09 -5.92
N GLU A 397 -8.15 -15.14 -6.46
CA GLU A 397 -9.53 -15.06 -6.93
C GLU A 397 -10.53 -14.90 -5.78
N ILE A 398 -10.33 -15.63 -4.67
CA ILE A 398 -11.22 -15.56 -3.51
C ILE A 398 -11.03 -14.23 -2.77
N GLU A 399 -9.83 -13.68 -2.71
CA GLU A 399 -9.56 -12.36 -2.13
C GLU A 399 -10.36 -11.23 -2.81
N ASN A 400 -10.71 -11.38 -4.09
CA ASN A 400 -11.58 -10.42 -4.78
C ASN A 400 -13.04 -10.39 -4.25
N TYR A 401 -13.45 -11.40 -3.49
CA TYR A 401 -14.77 -11.46 -2.82
C TYR A 401 -14.70 -10.99 -1.37
N MET A 402 -13.52 -10.59 -0.88
CA MET A 402 -13.32 -10.18 0.51
C MET A 402 -13.32 -8.66 0.65
N THR A 403 -13.91 -8.19 1.76
CA THR A 403 -13.80 -6.82 2.23
C THR A 403 -13.14 -6.78 3.60
N GLU A 404 -12.53 -5.63 3.91
CA GLU A 404 -11.97 -5.39 5.23
C GLU A 404 -13.07 -4.90 6.18
N ARG A 405 -13.29 -5.63 7.25
CA ARG A 405 -14.20 -5.26 8.33
C ARG A 405 -13.42 -4.93 9.59
N LEU A 406 -13.79 -3.84 10.24
CA LEU A 406 -13.16 -3.45 11.50
C LEU A 406 -13.32 -4.54 12.57
N CYS A 407 -12.27 -4.78 13.32
CA CYS A 407 -12.32 -5.70 14.46
C CYS A 407 -13.37 -5.21 15.49
N PRO A 408 -14.33 -6.06 15.91
CA PRO A 408 -15.39 -5.66 16.82
C PRO A 408 -14.88 -5.21 18.19
N ASP A 409 -13.76 -5.77 18.66
CA ASP A 409 -13.21 -5.47 19.98
C ASP A 409 -12.39 -4.18 20.02
N CYS A 410 -11.45 -4.01 19.08
CA CYS A 410 -10.59 -2.84 19.07
C CYS A 410 -11.03 -1.75 18.08
N GLN A 411 -12.05 -2.01 17.24
CA GLN A 411 -12.59 -1.07 16.25
C GLN A 411 -11.51 -0.38 15.41
N GLY A 412 -10.55 -1.17 14.93
CA GLY A 412 -9.45 -0.69 14.10
C GLY A 412 -8.21 -0.21 14.88
N LYS A 413 -8.30 0.02 16.19
CA LYS A 413 -7.21 0.58 17.02
C LYS A 413 -6.04 -0.40 17.25
N ARG A 414 -6.15 -1.68 16.89
CA ARG A 414 -5.11 -2.72 16.88
C ARG A 414 -4.57 -3.14 18.27
N LEU A 415 -4.81 -2.38 19.33
CA LEU A 415 -4.27 -2.57 20.67
C LEU A 415 -5.32 -3.10 21.65
N LYS A 416 -4.86 -3.64 22.77
CA LYS A 416 -5.69 -4.03 23.92
C LYS A 416 -6.31 -2.80 24.58
N LYS A 417 -7.43 -3.01 25.31
CA LYS A 417 -8.15 -1.94 26.03
C LYS A 417 -7.29 -1.28 27.10
N GLU A 418 -6.45 -2.06 27.77
CA GLU A 418 -5.51 -1.57 28.81
C GLU A 418 -4.46 -0.64 28.21
N SER A 419 -3.93 -0.96 27.02
CA SER A 419 -2.98 -0.11 26.29
C SER A 419 -3.62 1.18 25.81
N LEU A 420 -4.88 1.10 25.35
CA LEU A 420 -5.66 2.26 24.90
C LEU A 420 -6.13 3.15 26.06
N ALA A 421 -6.14 2.63 27.29
CA ALA A 421 -6.50 3.38 28.47
C ALA A 421 -5.35 4.24 29.02
N VAL A 422 -4.16 4.20 28.41
CA VAL A 422 -3.03 5.06 28.79
C VAL A 422 -3.02 6.30 27.89
N THR A 423 -2.93 7.49 28.48
CA THR A 423 -2.98 8.76 27.76
C THR A 423 -1.74 9.63 28.00
N VAL A 424 -1.40 10.44 27.02
CA VAL A 424 -0.45 11.56 27.12
C VAL A 424 -1.15 12.81 26.65
N GLY A 425 -1.24 13.83 27.48
CA GLY A 425 -2.02 15.02 27.14
C GLY A 425 -3.52 14.75 26.91
N GLY A 426 -4.06 13.69 27.54
CA GLY A 426 -5.46 13.28 27.41
C GLY A 426 -5.79 12.43 26.18
N ILE A 427 -4.81 12.06 25.33
CA ILE A 427 -4.99 11.31 24.08
C ILE A 427 -4.26 9.99 24.19
N ASN A 428 -4.88 8.89 23.72
CA ASN A 428 -4.21 7.58 23.66
C ASN A 428 -3.34 7.43 22.39
N ILE A 429 -2.47 6.43 22.38
CA ILE A 429 -1.50 6.22 21.29
C ILE A 429 -2.16 5.94 19.93
N ALA A 430 -3.34 5.30 19.89
CA ALA A 430 -4.05 5.04 18.64
C ALA A 430 -4.65 6.35 18.10
N GLU A 431 -5.29 7.14 18.93
CA GLU A 431 -5.83 8.45 18.55
C GLU A 431 -4.74 9.41 18.06
N LEU A 432 -3.58 9.41 18.73
CA LEU A 432 -2.42 10.18 18.26
C LEU A 432 -1.90 9.69 16.92
N SER A 433 -1.92 8.37 16.69
CA SER A 433 -1.49 7.78 15.40
C SER A 433 -2.49 8.04 14.27
N ASP A 434 -3.77 8.25 14.60
CA ASP A 434 -4.83 8.57 13.63
C ASP A 434 -4.85 10.06 13.24
N MET A 435 -4.13 10.90 13.96
CA MET A 435 -3.94 12.31 13.59
C MET A 435 -3.09 12.41 12.32
N SER A 436 -3.32 13.46 11.52
CA SER A 436 -2.40 13.80 10.46
C SER A 436 -1.03 14.22 11.03
N VAL A 437 0.00 14.17 10.19
CA VAL A 437 1.34 14.66 10.58
C VAL A 437 1.29 16.12 11.04
N LEU A 438 0.46 16.96 10.40
CA LEU A 438 0.28 18.36 10.81
C LEU A 438 -0.40 18.47 12.16
N ASP A 439 -1.54 17.79 12.35
CA ASP A 439 -2.27 17.80 13.64
C ASP A 439 -1.40 17.24 14.78
N SER A 440 -0.58 16.21 14.49
CA SER A 440 0.36 15.64 15.46
C SER A 440 1.44 16.67 15.86
N LEU A 441 1.95 17.47 14.92
CA LEU A 441 2.88 18.56 15.23
C LEU A 441 2.25 19.61 16.12
N ASP A 442 1.04 20.06 15.78
CA ASP A 442 0.29 21.06 16.57
C ASP A 442 -0.03 20.53 17.98
N PHE A 443 -0.37 19.24 18.10
CA PHE A 443 -0.53 18.59 19.39
C PHE A 443 0.75 18.68 20.23
N PHE A 444 1.91 18.30 19.68
CA PHE A 444 3.19 18.36 20.41
C PHE A 444 3.68 19.80 20.68
N GLU A 445 3.21 20.79 19.93
CA GLU A 445 3.48 22.20 20.20
C GLU A 445 2.64 22.76 21.36
N SER A 446 1.39 22.32 21.44
CA SER A 446 0.45 22.74 22.47
C SER A 446 0.51 21.91 23.75
N LEU A 447 1.25 20.79 23.77
CA LEU A 447 1.31 19.83 24.85
C LEU A 447 1.90 20.45 26.13
N LYS A 448 1.10 20.51 27.19
CA LYS A 448 1.51 20.99 28.51
C LYS A 448 1.96 19.82 29.37
N LEU A 449 3.20 19.79 29.76
CA LEU A 449 3.78 18.78 30.61
C LEU A 449 4.23 19.39 31.94
N THR A 450 4.20 18.61 32.99
CA THR A 450 4.81 18.95 34.26
C THR A 450 6.35 18.98 34.13
N GLU A 451 7.05 19.62 35.09
CA GLU A 451 8.52 19.68 35.07
C GLU A 451 9.17 18.28 35.02
N LYS A 452 8.60 17.32 35.76
CA LYS A 452 9.07 15.92 35.78
C LYS A 452 8.87 15.26 34.40
N GLU A 453 7.69 15.37 33.82
CA GLU A 453 7.38 14.80 32.49
C GLU A 453 8.23 15.44 31.39
N MET A 454 8.48 16.76 31.51
CA MET A 454 9.34 17.47 30.57
C MET A 454 10.78 16.96 30.64
N ILE A 455 11.35 16.73 31.82
CA ILE A 455 12.71 16.18 31.97
C ILE A 455 12.80 14.80 31.30
N ILE A 456 11.79 13.94 31.49
CA ILE A 456 11.77 12.57 30.97
C ILE A 456 11.49 12.56 29.46
N GLY A 457 10.49 13.36 29.01
CA GLY A 457 9.94 13.31 27.64
C GLY A 457 10.67 14.16 26.61
N LYS A 458 11.44 15.18 27.03
CA LYS A 458 12.03 16.21 26.16
C LYS A 458 12.81 15.64 24.96
N ALA A 459 13.70 14.69 25.21
CA ALA A 459 14.52 14.09 24.17
C ALA A 459 13.67 13.31 23.16
N VAL A 460 12.71 12.53 23.64
CA VAL A 460 11.78 11.73 22.80
C VAL A 460 10.89 12.63 21.96
N ILE A 461 10.31 13.67 22.57
CA ILE A 461 9.44 14.65 21.88
C ILE A 461 10.22 15.41 20.80
N LYS A 462 11.48 15.75 21.08
CA LYS A 462 12.36 16.40 20.08
C LYS A 462 12.55 15.52 18.85
N GLU A 463 12.82 14.22 19.03
CA GLU A 463 12.97 13.28 17.93
C GLU A 463 11.66 13.09 17.16
N ILE A 464 10.52 12.97 17.86
CA ILE A 464 9.20 12.88 17.25
C ILE A 464 8.95 14.12 16.36
N LYS A 465 9.13 15.33 16.92
CA LYS A 465 8.93 16.58 16.16
C LYS A 465 9.87 16.67 14.95
N SER A 466 11.10 16.24 15.08
CA SER A 466 12.07 16.24 13.99
C SER A 466 11.59 15.35 12.82
N ARG A 467 11.19 14.12 13.11
CA ARG A 467 10.70 13.15 12.12
C ARG A 467 9.38 13.56 11.48
N LEU A 468 8.43 14.10 12.25
CA LEU A 468 7.18 14.67 11.74
C LEU A 468 7.45 15.87 10.82
N ASN A 469 8.39 16.75 11.16
CA ASN A 469 8.80 17.87 10.32
C ASN A 469 9.43 17.39 9.00
N PHE A 470 10.17 16.29 8.99
CA PHE A 470 10.67 15.73 7.73
C PHE A 470 9.53 15.26 6.83
N LEU A 471 8.53 14.57 7.37
CA LEU A 471 7.34 14.18 6.60
C LEU A 471 6.58 15.39 6.06
N LYS A 472 6.41 16.44 6.87
CA LYS A 472 5.81 17.72 6.44
C LYS A 472 6.59 18.36 5.28
N ASN A 473 7.93 18.36 5.38
CA ASN A 473 8.81 19.02 4.40
C ASN A 473 8.86 18.29 3.05
N VAL A 474 8.58 16.98 3.02
CA VAL A 474 8.44 16.21 1.76
C VAL A 474 7.00 16.19 1.23
N GLY A 475 6.11 17.06 1.75
CA GLY A 475 4.74 17.19 1.26
C GLY A 475 3.77 16.12 1.76
N LEU A 476 4.09 15.39 2.85
CA LEU A 476 3.27 14.31 3.41
C LEU A 476 2.54 14.72 4.70
N GLY A 477 2.33 16.01 4.92
CA GLY A 477 1.68 16.53 6.11
C GLY A 477 0.25 16.03 6.34
N TYR A 478 -0.45 15.64 5.29
CA TYR A 478 -1.81 15.12 5.34
C TYR A 478 -1.93 13.64 5.76
N LEU A 479 -0.82 12.88 5.73
CA LEU A 479 -0.85 11.45 6.08
C LEU A 479 -1.06 11.25 7.58
N THR A 480 -1.79 10.18 7.93
CA THR A 480 -1.87 9.67 9.30
C THR A 480 -0.82 8.58 9.54
N LEU A 481 -0.30 8.49 10.76
CA LEU A 481 0.72 7.48 11.09
C LEU A 481 0.12 6.06 11.16
N SER A 482 -1.18 5.94 11.39
CA SER A 482 -1.93 4.67 11.40
C SER A 482 -2.16 4.10 9.99
N ARG A 483 -2.03 4.92 8.93
CA ARG A 483 -2.30 4.50 7.54
C ARG A 483 -1.44 3.32 7.15
N SER A 484 -2.07 2.29 6.61
CA SER A 484 -1.39 1.07 6.15
C SER A 484 -0.44 1.38 4.98
N ALA A 485 0.76 0.81 5.02
CA ALA A 485 1.77 0.96 3.97
C ALA A 485 1.29 0.45 2.60
N GLY A 486 0.44 -0.57 2.59
CA GLY A 486 -0.12 -1.13 1.35
C GLY A 486 -1.09 -0.20 0.61
N THR A 487 -1.58 0.85 1.27
CA THR A 487 -2.50 1.85 0.68
C THR A 487 -1.79 3.10 0.15
N LEU A 488 -0.48 3.16 0.30
CA LEU A 488 0.32 4.30 -0.16
C LEU A 488 0.57 4.21 -1.67
N SER A 489 0.54 5.35 -2.33
CA SER A 489 1.05 5.46 -3.70
C SER A 489 2.57 5.23 -3.75
N GLY A 490 3.11 4.91 -4.93
CA GLY A 490 4.56 4.76 -5.12
C GLY A 490 5.34 6.00 -4.68
N GLY A 491 4.89 7.19 -5.07
CA GLY A 491 5.49 8.47 -4.68
C GLY A 491 5.38 8.76 -3.18
N GLU A 492 4.25 8.46 -2.52
CA GLU A 492 4.11 8.60 -1.06
C GLU A 492 5.12 7.70 -0.33
N SER A 493 5.23 6.44 -0.75
CA SER A 493 6.17 5.47 -0.15
C SER A 493 7.62 5.91 -0.32
N GLN A 494 7.99 6.39 -1.49
CA GLN A 494 9.33 6.90 -1.78
C GLN A 494 9.67 8.12 -0.91
N ARG A 495 8.76 9.08 -0.77
CA ARG A 495 8.94 10.26 0.07
C ARG A 495 9.03 9.93 1.56
N ILE A 496 8.30 8.91 2.03
CA ILE A 496 8.45 8.40 3.40
C ILE A 496 9.88 7.87 3.61
N ARG A 497 10.41 7.08 2.68
CA ARG A 497 11.79 6.59 2.74
C ARG A 497 12.80 7.75 2.73
N LEU A 498 12.60 8.74 1.85
CA LEU A 498 13.43 9.94 1.80
C LEU A 498 13.42 10.68 3.14
N ALA A 499 12.24 10.92 3.72
CA ALA A 499 12.10 11.57 5.02
C ALA A 499 12.82 10.79 6.14
N THR A 500 12.75 9.46 6.12
CA THR A 500 13.44 8.59 7.10
C THR A 500 14.95 8.68 6.94
N GLN A 501 15.48 8.70 5.71
CA GLN A 501 16.91 8.83 5.45
C GLN A 501 17.46 10.20 5.86
N ILE A 502 16.73 11.28 5.58
CA ILE A 502 17.09 12.62 6.03
C ILE A 502 17.13 12.69 7.55
N GLY A 503 16.18 12.02 8.21
CA GLY A 503 16.13 11.90 9.67
C GLY A 503 17.36 11.24 10.29
N SER A 504 18.06 10.37 9.54
CA SER A 504 19.29 9.73 10.00
C SER A 504 20.51 10.67 10.08
N SER A 505 20.42 11.86 9.45
CA SER A 505 21.49 12.89 9.42
C SER A 505 22.86 12.34 8.98
N LEU A 506 22.88 11.36 8.08
CA LEU A 506 24.12 10.78 7.55
C LEU A 506 24.87 11.82 6.71
N VAL A 507 26.18 11.82 6.79
CA VAL A 507 27.09 12.74 6.09
C VAL A 507 28.07 11.95 5.24
N GLY A 508 28.42 12.48 4.06
CA GLY A 508 29.37 11.83 3.15
C GLY A 508 28.83 10.62 2.41
N VAL A 509 27.51 10.51 2.30
CA VAL A 509 26.79 9.43 1.62
C VAL A 509 26.44 9.86 0.19
N LEU A 510 26.38 8.88 -0.71
CA LEU A 510 25.82 9.04 -2.06
C LEU A 510 24.36 8.58 -2.06
N TYR A 511 23.43 9.53 -2.24
CA TYR A 511 22.02 9.22 -2.41
C TYR A 511 21.67 9.16 -3.89
N ILE A 512 20.96 8.11 -4.29
CA ILE A 512 20.48 7.93 -5.66
C ILE A 512 18.96 7.82 -5.61
N LEU A 513 18.26 8.77 -6.25
CA LEU A 513 16.81 8.88 -6.22
C LEU A 513 16.23 8.70 -7.63
N ASP A 514 15.13 7.94 -7.72
CA ASP A 514 14.41 7.71 -8.97
C ASP A 514 13.12 8.55 -8.97
N GLU A 515 13.11 9.60 -9.76
CA GLU A 515 11.95 10.47 -10.00
C GLU A 515 11.18 10.89 -8.72
N PRO A 516 11.84 11.52 -7.73
CA PRO A 516 11.21 11.82 -6.45
C PRO A 516 10.07 12.85 -6.52
N SER A 517 9.93 13.59 -7.61
CA SER A 517 8.85 14.56 -7.87
C SER A 517 7.53 13.94 -8.32
N ILE A 518 7.50 12.61 -8.56
CA ILE A 518 6.31 11.90 -9.06
C ILE A 518 5.07 12.14 -8.19
N GLY A 519 3.95 12.46 -8.86
CA GLY A 519 2.65 12.68 -8.20
C GLY A 519 2.63 13.89 -7.27
N LEU A 520 3.60 14.80 -7.40
CA LEU A 520 3.63 16.06 -6.67
C LEU A 520 3.02 17.19 -7.47
N HIS A 521 2.21 17.98 -6.77
CA HIS A 521 1.88 19.32 -7.23
C HIS A 521 3.14 20.22 -7.15
N GLN A 522 3.30 21.21 -8.03
CA GLN A 522 4.49 22.06 -8.06
C GLN A 522 4.81 22.72 -6.72
N ARG A 523 3.79 23.13 -5.96
CA ARG A 523 3.96 23.65 -4.60
C ARG A 523 4.69 22.69 -3.65
N ASP A 524 4.40 21.40 -3.76
CA ASP A 524 5.01 20.39 -2.90
C ASP A 524 6.38 20.00 -3.45
N ASN A 525 6.59 20.11 -4.77
CA ASN A 525 7.89 19.93 -5.41
C ASN A 525 8.91 21.00 -4.96
N ASP A 526 8.50 22.26 -4.79
CA ASP A 526 9.36 23.31 -4.23
C ASP A 526 9.91 22.91 -2.83
N LYS A 527 9.07 22.28 -1.99
CA LYS A 527 9.49 21.79 -0.66
C LYS A 527 10.47 20.63 -0.77
N LEU A 528 10.22 19.71 -1.71
CA LEU A 528 11.11 18.59 -1.99
C LEU A 528 12.49 19.10 -2.43
N ILE A 529 12.55 20.00 -3.39
CA ILE A 529 13.79 20.61 -3.89
C ILE A 529 14.57 21.28 -2.74
N ALA A 530 13.88 22.06 -1.90
CA ALA A 530 14.50 22.67 -0.73
C ALA A 530 15.09 21.63 0.24
N THR A 531 14.42 20.48 0.35
CA THR A 531 14.86 19.37 1.19
C THR A 531 16.08 18.65 0.60
N LEU A 532 16.11 18.42 -0.72
CA LEU A 532 17.27 17.85 -1.41
C LEU A 532 18.50 18.75 -1.30
N LYS A 533 18.32 20.08 -1.45
CA LYS A 533 19.41 21.04 -1.25
C LYS A 533 19.98 20.99 0.18
N LYS A 534 19.12 20.93 1.19
CA LYS A 534 19.57 20.75 2.58
C LYS A 534 20.37 19.45 2.78
N LEU A 535 19.93 18.35 2.18
CA LEU A 535 20.65 17.07 2.26
C LEU A 535 22.02 17.15 1.59
N ARG A 536 22.15 17.84 0.45
CA ARG A 536 23.42 18.16 -0.20
C ARG A 536 24.30 19.00 0.70
N ASP A 537 23.76 20.06 1.29
CA ASP A 537 24.50 21.04 2.11
C ASP A 537 25.06 20.42 3.41
N LEU A 538 24.52 19.25 3.83
CA LEU A 538 25.11 18.41 4.89
C LEU A 538 26.40 17.70 4.44
N GLY A 539 26.86 17.84 3.20
CA GLY A 539 28.05 17.19 2.66
C GLY A 539 27.78 15.85 2.00
N ASN A 540 26.58 15.64 1.46
CA ASN A 540 26.21 14.44 0.71
C ASN A 540 26.24 14.71 -0.79
N THR A 541 26.44 13.66 -1.58
CA THR A 541 26.27 13.70 -3.03
C THR A 541 24.90 13.13 -3.39
N LEU A 542 24.14 13.83 -4.20
CA LEU A 542 22.82 13.41 -4.63
C LEU A 542 22.83 13.21 -6.14
N ILE A 543 22.46 12.03 -6.60
CA ILE A 543 22.16 11.72 -8.01
C ILE A 543 20.64 11.52 -8.10
N VAL A 544 19.98 12.34 -8.89
CA VAL A 544 18.52 12.30 -9.07
C VAL A 544 18.21 12.06 -10.54
N VAL A 545 17.55 10.94 -10.83
CA VAL A 545 16.97 10.72 -12.15
C VAL A 545 15.68 11.49 -12.20
N GLU A 546 15.57 12.50 -13.08
CA GLU A 546 14.44 13.42 -13.10
C GLU A 546 14.11 13.98 -14.48
N HIS A 547 12.83 14.38 -14.60
CA HIS A 547 12.26 14.99 -15.78
C HIS A 547 11.57 16.34 -15.51
N ASP A 548 11.47 16.72 -14.23
CA ASP A 548 10.83 17.95 -13.80
C ASP A 548 11.72 19.17 -14.05
N ASP A 549 11.17 20.21 -14.69
CA ASP A 549 11.91 21.42 -15.07
C ASP A 549 12.47 22.15 -13.83
N ASP A 550 11.66 22.30 -12.76
CA ASP A 550 12.08 23.05 -11.57
C ASP A 550 13.21 22.33 -10.82
N THR A 551 13.21 21.00 -10.80
CA THR A 551 14.30 20.19 -10.24
C THR A 551 15.57 20.31 -11.07
N MET A 552 15.45 20.31 -12.40
CA MET A 552 16.59 20.54 -13.31
C MET A 552 17.19 21.93 -13.14
N TYR A 553 16.37 22.98 -13.01
CA TYR A 553 16.85 24.34 -12.72
C TYR A 553 17.51 24.46 -11.34
N ALA A 554 17.18 23.59 -10.41
CA ALA A 554 17.75 23.59 -9.06
C ALA A 554 19.05 22.80 -8.93
N ALA A 555 19.45 22.05 -9.96
CA ALA A 555 20.62 21.20 -9.98
C ALA A 555 21.94 22.01 -10.05
N ASP A 556 22.99 21.48 -9.42
CA ASP A 556 24.33 22.00 -9.57
C ASP A 556 24.97 21.49 -10.88
N THR A 557 24.69 20.23 -11.23
CA THR A 557 25.16 19.60 -12.48
C THR A 557 24.03 18.80 -13.11
N ILE A 558 23.92 18.87 -14.46
CA ILE A 558 23.00 18.06 -15.24
C ILE A 558 23.78 17.13 -16.15
N VAL A 559 23.37 15.86 -16.17
CA VAL A 559 23.86 14.84 -17.09
C VAL A 559 22.70 14.44 -18.00
N ASP A 560 22.78 14.81 -19.28
CA ASP A 560 21.76 14.43 -20.27
C ASP A 560 22.21 13.20 -21.06
N ILE A 561 21.38 12.14 -21.00
CA ILE A 561 21.67 10.83 -21.60
C ILE A 561 20.77 10.60 -22.81
N GLY A 562 21.38 10.33 -23.94
CA GLY A 562 20.67 10.22 -25.21
C GLY A 562 21.53 9.71 -26.37
N PRO A 563 21.32 10.27 -27.58
CA PRO A 563 20.28 11.26 -27.96
C PRO A 563 18.88 10.68 -28.15
N GLY A 564 18.75 9.35 -28.25
CA GLY A 564 17.51 8.62 -28.44
C GLY A 564 17.22 7.68 -27.28
N ALA A 565 16.33 6.70 -27.52
CA ALA A 565 15.98 5.63 -26.60
C ALA A 565 16.49 4.28 -27.07
N GLY A 566 16.64 3.29 -26.16
CA GLY A 566 17.09 1.96 -26.48
C GLY A 566 18.45 1.93 -27.20
N VAL A 567 18.52 1.29 -28.38
CA VAL A 567 19.76 1.18 -29.17
C VAL A 567 20.31 2.54 -29.61
N ASN A 568 19.44 3.55 -29.75
CA ASN A 568 19.82 4.92 -30.14
C ASN A 568 20.18 5.81 -28.96
N GLY A 569 20.05 5.29 -27.72
CA GLY A 569 20.46 5.93 -26.48
C GLY A 569 21.84 5.54 -26.02
N GLY A 570 22.08 5.68 -24.72
CA GLY A 570 23.27 5.14 -24.05
C GLY A 570 24.55 5.95 -24.20
N ASN A 571 24.49 7.21 -24.65
CA ASN A 571 25.63 8.14 -24.69
C ASN A 571 25.37 9.33 -23.77
N ILE A 572 26.44 9.94 -23.26
CA ILE A 572 26.35 11.25 -22.63
C ILE A 572 26.25 12.31 -23.71
N VAL A 573 25.14 13.01 -23.80
CA VAL A 573 24.92 14.12 -24.74
C VAL A 573 25.45 15.41 -24.16
N PHE A 574 25.30 15.55 -22.84
CA PHE A 574 25.74 16.75 -22.12
C PHE A 574 26.09 16.41 -20.66
N ASN A 575 27.11 17.08 -20.13
CA ASN A 575 27.47 17.06 -18.70
C ASN A 575 27.98 18.46 -18.32
N GLY A 576 27.26 19.17 -17.46
CA GLY A 576 27.62 20.55 -17.08
C GLY A 576 26.50 21.27 -16.33
N THR A 577 26.55 22.57 -16.28
CA THR A 577 25.56 23.42 -15.60
C THR A 577 24.29 23.61 -16.45
N VAL A 578 23.20 24.06 -15.80
CA VAL A 578 21.93 24.39 -16.49
C VAL A 578 22.13 25.43 -17.58
N ASP A 579 22.89 26.51 -17.29
CA ASP A 579 23.11 27.59 -18.24
C ASP A 579 23.85 27.15 -19.52
N GLU A 580 24.71 26.18 -19.39
CA GLU A 580 25.40 25.56 -20.52
C GLU A 580 24.46 24.60 -21.29
N LEU A 581 23.61 23.84 -20.57
CA LEU A 581 22.60 22.94 -21.17
C LEU A 581 21.63 23.74 -22.09
N LEU A 582 21.14 24.91 -21.63
CA LEU A 582 20.22 25.74 -22.40
C LEU A 582 20.79 26.16 -23.76
N LYS A 583 22.13 26.17 -23.91
CA LYS A 583 22.86 26.52 -25.15
C LYS A 583 23.18 25.30 -25.99
N CYS A 584 23.07 24.10 -25.45
CA CYS A 584 23.42 22.86 -26.14
C CYS A 584 22.34 22.46 -27.14
N GLU A 585 22.62 22.58 -28.41
CA GLU A 585 21.69 22.23 -29.49
C GLU A 585 21.50 20.70 -29.66
N ALA A 586 22.48 19.91 -29.26
CA ALA A 586 22.40 18.45 -29.32
C ALA A 586 21.44 17.87 -28.27
N SER A 587 21.22 18.58 -27.16
CA SER A 587 20.35 18.14 -26.07
C SER A 587 18.89 18.45 -26.38
N ILE A 588 18.06 17.38 -26.45
CA ILE A 588 16.60 17.53 -26.57
C ILE A 588 16.05 18.17 -25.28
N THR A 589 16.55 17.80 -24.13
CA THR A 589 16.22 18.40 -22.82
C THR A 589 16.50 19.90 -22.84
N GLY A 590 17.69 20.31 -23.30
CA GLY A 590 18.08 21.74 -23.43
C GLY A 590 17.17 22.52 -24.38
N GLN A 591 16.70 21.91 -25.47
CA GLN A 591 15.77 22.52 -26.41
C GLN A 591 14.38 22.77 -25.77
N TYR A 592 13.88 21.89 -24.90
CA TYR A 592 12.61 22.11 -24.20
C TYR A 592 12.76 23.11 -23.04
N LEU A 593 13.81 23.02 -22.24
CA LEU A 593 14.06 23.99 -21.15
C LEU A 593 14.31 25.41 -21.65
N SER A 594 15.00 25.58 -22.79
CA SER A 594 15.22 26.90 -23.39
C SER A 594 14.00 27.47 -24.11
N GLY A 595 12.92 26.68 -24.26
CA GLY A 595 11.72 27.07 -25.00
C GLY A 595 11.87 27.05 -26.55
N LYS A 596 13.01 26.56 -27.07
CA LYS A 596 13.17 26.34 -28.53
C LYS A 596 12.16 25.31 -29.06
N LYS A 597 11.83 24.31 -28.21
CA LYS A 597 10.72 23.40 -28.42
C LYS A 597 9.75 23.52 -27.25
N SER A 598 8.46 23.48 -27.53
CA SER A 598 7.41 23.53 -26.51
C SER A 598 6.20 22.73 -26.96
N ILE A 599 5.42 22.25 -26.02
CA ILE A 599 4.10 21.69 -26.29
C ILE A 599 3.18 22.86 -26.64
N PRO A 600 2.56 22.90 -27.82
CA PRO A 600 1.77 24.07 -28.26
C PRO A 600 0.46 24.15 -27.44
N VAL A 601 0.10 25.38 -27.06
CA VAL A 601 -1.21 25.66 -26.45
C VAL A 601 -2.25 25.74 -27.55
N PRO A 602 -3.41 25.04 -27.46
CA PRO A 602 -4.46 25.14 -28.47
C PRO A 602 -4.99 26.59 -28.59
N GLU A 603 -5.12 27.10 -29.81
CA GLU A 603 -5.68 28.43 -30.07
C GLU A 603 -7.15 28.56 -29.60
N LYS A 604 -7.90 27.47 -29.67
CA LYS A 604 -9.29 27.43 -29.25
C LYS A 604 -9.53 26.18 -28.39
N ARG A 605 -10.19 26.38 -27.23
CA ARG A 605 -10.64 25.27 -26.37
C ARG A 605 -11.93 24.70 -26.91
N ARG A 606 -12.06 23.35 -26.88
CA ARG A 606 -13.30 22.69 -27.25
C ARG A 606 -14.36 22.97 -26.19
N LYS A 607 -15.57 23.24 -26.61
CA LYS A 607 -16.73 23.43 -25.70
C LYS A 607 -17.44 22.12 -25.37
N GLY A 608 -16.99 21.00 -25.94
CA GLY A 608 -17.67 19.72 -25.87
C GLY A 608 -18.91 19.65 -26.78
N ASN A 609 -19.69 18.60 -26.56
CA ASN A 609 -20.89 18.34 -27.32
C ASN A 609 -22.18 18.89 -26.66
N GLY A 610 -22.05 19.70 -25.60
CA GLY A 610 -23.16 20.26 -24.83
C GLY A 610 -23.74 19.32 -23.78
N LEU A 611 -23.24 18.10 -23.65
CA LEU A 611 -23.68 17.12 -22.67
C LEU A 611 -22.68 17.05 -21.52
N PHE A 612 -23.12 16.66 -20.35
CA PHE A 612 -22.32 16.58 -19.15
C PHE A 612 -22.48 15.22 -18.46
N LEU A 613 -21.43 14.76 -17.84
CA LEU A 613 -21.48 13.75 -16.78
C LEU A 613 -21.43 14.50 -15.44
N SER A 614 -22.51 14.45 -14.69
CA SER A 614 -22.66 15.21 -13.45
C SER A 614 -22.63 14.27 -12.24
N VAL A 615 -21.78 14.58 -11.26
CA VAL A 615 -21.73 13.89 -9.96
C VAL A 615 -22.23 14.86 -8.90
N ARG A 616 -23.11 14.39 -8.04
CA ARG A 616 -23.70 15.17 -6.93
C ARG A 616 -23.41 14.51 -5.60
N GLY A 617 -23.09 15.32 -4.61
CA GLY A 617 -22.88 14.89 -3.24
C GLY A 617 -21.71 13.91 -3.03
N ALA A 618 -20.64 14.03 -3.77
CA ALA A 618 -19.48 13.15 -3.64
C ALA A 618 -18.83 13.29 -2.25
N ALA A 619 -18.84 12.22 -1.45
CA ALA A 619 -18.46 12.20 -0.03
C ALA A 619 -17.52 11.06 0.37
N GLN A 620 -16.79 10.49 -0.60
CA GLN A 620 -15.83 9.42 -0.31
C GLN A 620 -14.52 9.98 0.25
N ASN A 621 -13.97 9.32 1.28
CA ASN A 621 -12.73 9.71 1.98
C ASN A 621 -12.82 11.16 2.51
N ASN A 622 -11.97 12.05 2.01
CA ASN A 622 -11.93 13.45 2.42
C ASN A 622 -12.85 14.38 1.62
N LEU A 623 -13.62 13.89 0.65
CA LEU A 623 -14.54 14.73 -0.13
C LEU A 623 -15.69 15.23 0.71
N LYS A 624 -16.04 16.52 0.57
CA LYS A 624 -17.01 17.25 1.40
C LYS A 624 -18.31 17.50 0.64
N HIS A 625 -19.04 16.44 0.25
CA HIS A 625 -20.28 16.50 -0.53
C HIS A 625 -20.17 17.43 -1.74
N VAL A 626 -19.16 17.16 -2.58
CA VAL A 626 -18.88 18.03 -3.74
C VAL A 626 -19.73 17.67 -4.94
N ASP A 627 -20.12 18.70 -5.68
CA ASP A 627 -20.79 18.61 -6.95
C ASP A 627 -19.84 18.96 -8.08
N VAL A 628 -19.85 18.17 -9.15
CA VAL A 628 -18.97 18.40 -10.29
C VAL A 628 -19.65 18.05 -11.60
N ASP A 629 -19.45 18.87 -12.62
CA ASP A 629 -19.92 18.67 -13.99
C ASP A 629 -18.73 18.49 -14.93
N ILE A 630 -18.69 17.38 -15.63
CA ILE A 630 -17.64 17.02 -16.59
C ILE A 630 -18.21 17.16 -17.99
N PRO A 631 -17.74 18.12 -18.82
CA PRO A 631 -18.21 18.27 -20.17
C PRO A 631 -17.77 17.10 -21.04
N LEU A 632 -18.72 16.49 -21.78
CA LEU A 632 -18.43 15.36 -22.66
C LEU A 632 -17.86 15.83 -24.00
N GLY A 633 -17.01 15.00 -24.62
CA GLY A 633 -16.29 15.34 -25.84
C GLY A 633 -15.19 16.37 -25.64
N THR A 634 -14.61 16.41 -24.43
CA THR A 634 -13.50 17.31 -24.07
C THR A 634 -12.33 16.56 -23.48
N PHE A 635 -11.18 17.24 -23.45
CA PHE A 635 -10.03 16.86 -22.66
C PHE A 635 -10.08 17.60 -21.31
N THR A 636 -10.50 16.91 -20.28
CA THR A 636 -10.67 17.45 -18.93
C THR A 636 -9.56 16.97 -18.01
N CYS A 637 -8.91 17.88 -17.28
CA CYS A 637 -7.91 17.58 -16.26
C CYS A 637 -8.48 17.81 -14.85
N VAL A 638 -8.28 16.85 -13.96
CA VAL A 638 -8.53 16.98 -12.53
C VAL A 638 -7.20 17.27 -11.83
N THR A 639 -7.11 18.46 -11.24
CA THR A 639 -5.87 19.00 -10.66
C THR A 639 -6.02 19.28 -9.17
N GLY A 640 -4.95 19.67 -8.51
CA GLY A 640 -4.93 20.03 -7.09
C GLY A 640 -3.74 19.43 -6.36
N VAL A 641 -3.50 19.89 -5.13
CA VAL A 641 -2.38 19.43 -4.31
C VAL A 641 -2.45 17.93 -3.98
N SER A 642 -1.33 17.33 -3.56
CA SER A 642 -1.30 15.93 -3.14
C SER A 642 -2.25 15.69 -1.96
N GLY A 643 -3.04 14.59 -2.00
CA GLY A 643 -4.03 14.27 -0.96
C GLY A 643 -5.30 15.11 -0.98
N SER A 644 -5.54 15.99 -1.99
CA SER A 644 -6.74 16.85 -2.04
C SER A 644 -8.05 16.12 -2.34
N GLY A 645 -8.02 14.85 -2.77
CA GLY A 645 -9.21 14.04 -3.04
C GLY A 645 -9.43 13.71 -4.52
N LYS A 646 -8.48 14.00 -5.43
CA LYS A 646 -8.58 13.72 -6.88
C LYS A 646 -8.92 12.27 -7.19
N SER A 647 -8.12 11.33 -6.68
CA SER A 647 -8.34 9.89 -6.90
C SER A 647 -9.62 9.39 -6.21
N SER A 648 -10.03 9.99 -5.08
CA SER A 648 -11.32 9.69 -4.44
C SER A 648 -12.51 10.06 -5.34
N LEU A 649 -12.44 11.19 -6.03
CA LEU A 649 -13.47 11.62 -6.97
C LEU A 649 -13.45 10.77 -8.25
N VAL A 650 -12.27 10.67 -8.89
CA VAL A 650 -12.16 10.07 -10.23
C VAL A 650 -12.18 8.55 -10.17
N ASN A 651 -11.31 7.93 -9.35
CA ASN A 651 -11.14 6.48 -9.35
C ASN A 651 -12.22 5.79 -8.49
N GLU A 652 -12.46 6.29 -7.26
CA GLU A 652 -13.37 5.62 -6.33
C GLU A 652 -14.86 5.87 -6.67
N ILE A 653 -15.23 7.05 -7.17
CA ILE A 653 -16.63 7.38 -7.46
C ILE A 653 -16.89 7.26 -8.97
N ILE A 654 -16.25 8.10 -9.81
CA ILE A 654 -16.59 8.20 -11.23
C ILE A 654 -16.29 6.89 -11.94
N TYR A 655 -15.05 6.43 -11.90
CA TYR A 655 -14.65 5.21 -12.60
C TYR A 655 -15.43 3.99 -12.14
N LYS A 656 -15.48 3.73 -10.81
CA LYS A 656 -16.18 2.54 -10.29
C LYS A 656 -17.66 2.53 -10.63
N ASN A 657 -18.34 3.68 -10.57
CA ASN A 657 -19.76 3.74 -10.95
C ASN A 657 -19.98 3.52 -12.46
N LEU A 658 -19.17 4.18 -13.29
CA LEU A 658 -19.23 3.96 -14.74
C LEU A 658 -18.90 2.52 -15.12
N ALA A 659 -17.87 1.93 -14.50
CA ALA A 659 -17.48 0.54 -14.75
C ALA A 659 -18.60 -0.43 -14.34
N ALA A 660 -19.24 -0.21 -13.19
CA ALA A 660 -20.36 -1.03 -12.75
C ALA A 660 -21.56 -0.92 -13.70
N LYS A 661 -21.92 0.29 -14.13
CA LYS A 661 -23.13 0.54 -14.95
C LYS A 661 -22.93 0.24 -16.43
N LEU A 662 -21.82 0.70 -17.03
CA LEU A 662 -21.57 0.58 -18.47
C LEU A 662 -20.84 -0.72 -18.83
N ASN A 663 -19.81 -1.08 -18.07
CA ASN A 663 -18.99 -2.27 -18.37
C ASN A 663 -19.47 -3.53 -17.62
N ARG A 664 -20.51 -3.42 -16.78
CA ARG A 664 -20.98 -4.49 -15.89
C ARG A 664 -19.87 -5.07 -15.01
N ALA A 665 -18.91 -4.22 -14.64
CA ALA A 665 -17.82 -4.60 -13.75
C ALA A 665 -18.35 -4.75 -12.31
N LYS A 666 -17.74 -5.67 -11.55
CA LYS A 666 -18.11 -5.98 -10.17
C LYS A 666 -17.28 -5.15 -9.20
N VAL A 667 -17.52 -3.85 -9.25
CA VAL A 667 -16.87 -2.86 -8.40
C VAL A 667 -17.93 -2.00 -7.73
N PHE A 668 -17.67 -1.58 -6.50
CA PHE A 668 -18.57 -0.72 -5.76
C PHE A 668 -18.02 0.70 -5.77
N PRO A 669 -18.84 1.68 -6.18
CA PRO A 669 -18.45 3.08 -6.10
C PRO A 669 -18.36 3.53 -4.65
N GLY A 670 -17.55 4.58 -4.40
CA GLY A 670 -17.52 5.30 -3.14
C GLY A 670 -18.83 6.04 -2.86
N LYS A 671 -18.90 6.75 -1.75
CA LYS A 671 -20.10 7.47 -1.31
C LYS A 671 -20.38 8.71 -2.17
N PHE A 672 -21.55 8.80 -2.75
CA PHE A 672 -22.10 9.96 -3.48
C PHE A 672 -23.62 9.85 -3.51
N ASP A 673 -24.32 10.95 -3.81
CA ASP A 673 -25.78 10.96 -3.84
C ASP A 673 -26.29 10.50 -5.20
N GLU A 674 -25.84 11.12 -6.30
CA GLU A 674 -26.36 10.86 -7.64
C GLU A 674 -25.31 11.08 -8.72
N MET A 675 -25.44 10.33 -9.85
CA MET A 675 -24.65 10.54 -11.06
C MET A 675 -25.58 10.58 -12.29
N LEU A 676 -25.57 11.69 -13.00
CA LEU A 676 -26.40 11.98 -14.16
C LEU A 676 -25.60 11.99 -15.45
N GLY A 677 -26.25 11.72 -16.60
CA GLY A 677 -25.61 11.75 -17.92
C GLY A 677 -24.93 10.45 -18.33
N LEU A 678 -25.17 9.35 -17.62
CA LEU A 678 -24.63 8.02 -17.93
C LEU A 678 -25.07 7.51 -19.30
N GLU A 679 -26.29 7.86 -19.71
CA GLU A 679 -26.91 7.49 -20.98
C GLU A 679 -26.19 8.05 -22.22
N ASN A 680 -25.37 9.05 -22.03
CA ASN A 680 -24.57 9.68 -23.09
C ASN A 680 -23.26 8.93 -23.37
N LEU A 681 -22.92 7.94 -22.55
CA LEU A 681 -21.69 7.16 -22.62
C LEU A 681 -22.00 5.69 -22.89
N ASP A 682 -21.16 5.03 -23.67
CA ASP A 682 -21.29 3.60 -24.00
C ASP A 682 -20.28 2.73 -23.22
N LYS A 683 -19.16 3.28 -22.83
CA LYS A 683 -18.05 2.54 -22.21
C LYS A 683 -17.13 3.46 -21.41
N VAL A 684 -16.60 2.92 -20.32
CA VAL A 684 -15.46 3.53 -19.61
C VAL A 684 -14.21 2.67 -19.77
N ILE A 685 -13.07 3.31 -19.97
CA ILE A 685 -11.76 2.68 -20.07
C ILE A 685 -10.84 3.34 -19.07
N ASP A 686 -10.33 2.54 -18.13
CA ASP A 686 -9.32 2.96 -17.17
C ASP A 686 -7.93 2.61 -17.67
N ILE A 687 -7.04 3.58 -17.64
CA ILE A 687 -5.65 3.46 -18.07
C ILE A 687 -4.77 3.88 -16.90
N ASP A 688 -4.58 2.94 -15.97
CA ASP A 688 -3.76 3.10 -14.79
C ASP A 688 -2.33 2.59 -15.00
N GLN A 689 -1.46 2.81 -14.02
CA GLN A 689 -0.04 2.39 -14.04
C GLN A 689 0.17 0.92 -13.64
N SER A 690 -0.89 0.16 -13.40
CA SER A 690 -0.78 -1.26 -13.04
C SER A 690 -0.13 -2.07 -14.16
N PRO A 691 0.67 -3.10 -13.83
CA PRO A 691 1.32 -3.94 -14.84
C PRO A 691 0.31 -4.56 -15.82
N ILE A 692 0.69 -4.69 -17.10
CA ILE A 692 -0.12 -5.37 -18.13
C ILE A 692 -0.22 -6.90 -17.92
N GLY A 693 0.43 -7.42 -16.92
CA GLY A 693 0.38 -8.82 -16.48
C GLY A 693 1.37 -9.10 -15.36
N ARG A 694 1.10 -10.15 -14.60
CA ARG A 694 1.87 -10.52 -13.40
C ARG A 694 2.93 -11.59 -13.67
N THR A 695 2.97 -12.14 -14.86
CA THR A 695 3.88 -13.25 -15.24
C THR A 695 4.84 -12.83 -16.35
N PRO A 696 6.02 -13.45 -16.47
CA PRO A 696 6.95 -13.20 -17.57
C PRO A 696 6.39 -13.53 -18.97
N ARG A 697 5.27 -14.26 -19.04
CA ARG A 697 4.56 -14.60 -20.29
C ARG A 697 3.76 -13.42 -20.83
N SER A 698 3.32 -12.51 -19.96
CA SER A 698 2.65 -11.29 -20.38
C SER A 698 3.67 -10.33 -20.98
N ASN A 699 3.37 -9.78 -22.15
CA ASN A 699 4.24 -8.84 -22.86
C ASN A 699 3.42 -7.92 -23.77
N PRO A 700 3.98 -6.85 -24.35
CA PRO A 700 3.28 -5.94 -25.24
C PRO A 700 2.59 -6.64 -26.41
N ALA A 701 3.23 -7.66 -27.00
CA ALA A 701 2.64 -8.38 -28.13
C ALA A 701 1.37 -9.15 -27.74
N THR A 702 1.35 -9.79 -26.58
CA THR A 702 0.18 -10.53 -26.10
C THR A 702 -0.94 -9.59 -25.68
N TYR A 703 -0.62 -8.49 -25.03
CA TYR A 703 -1.59 -7.52 -24.52
C TYR A 703 -2.31 -6.77 -25.64
N THR A 704 -1.56 -6.30 -26.66
CA THR A 704 -2.15 -5.63 -27.84
C THR A 704 -2.83 -6.61 -28.80
N GLY A 705 -2.68 -7.92 -28.57
CA GLY A 705 -3.19 -8.97 -29.45
C GLY A 705 -2.47 -9.08 -30.79
N VAL A 706 -1.34 -8.37 -30.99
CA VAL A 706 -0.54 -8.49 -32.23
C VAL A 706 0.13 -9.87 -32.33
N PHE A 707 0.40 -10.51 -31.21
CA PHE A 707 1.01 -11.84 -31.19
C PHE A 707 0.12 -12.91 -31.82
N GLY A 708 -1.20 -12.77 -31.74
CA GLY A 708 -2.15 -13.64 -32.45
C GLY A 708 -1.93 -13.59 -33.96
N ASP A 709 -1.88 -12.38 -34.53
CA ASP A 709 -1.66 -12.16 -35.96
C ASP A 709 -0.27 -12.65 -36.41
N ILE A 710 0.76 -12.44 -35.57
CA ILE A 710 2.13 -12.94 -35.83
C ILE A 710 2.14 -14.49 -35.90
N ARG A 711 1.51 -15.16 -34.94
CA ARG A 711 1.45 -16.64 -34.95
C ARG A 711 0.69 -17.19 -36.15
N GLU A 712 -0.38 -16.54 -36.58
CA GLU A 712 -1.11 -16.90 -37.80
C GLU A 712 -0.20 -16.76 -39.03
N LEU A 713 0.58 -15.68 -39.11
CA LEU A 713 1.51 -15.47 -40.21
C LEU A 713 2.58 -16.57 -40.27
N PHE A 714 3.16 -16.95 -39.10
CA PHE A 714 4.14 -18.04 -39.05
C PHE A 714 3.53 -19.40 -39.45
N ALA A 715 2.28 -19.67 -39.05
CA ALA A 715 1.58 -20.90 -39.48
C ALA A 715 1.31 -20.95 -41.00
N GLN A 716 1.27 -19.80 -41.66
CA GLN A 716 1.08 -19.71 -43.11
C GLN A 716 2.36 -19.89 -43.92
N THR A 717 3.53 -19.92 -43.28
CA THR A 717 4.81 -20.15 -43.98
C THR A 717 4.87 -21.55 -44.58
N ASN A 718 5.61 -21.71 -45.69
CA ASN A 718 5.77 -22.99 -46.36
C ASN A 718 6.35 -24.08 -45.44
N GLN A 719 7.34 -23.71 -44.60
CA GLN A 719 7.96 -24.62 -43.63
C GLN A 719 6.97 -25.10 -42.56
N ALA A 720 6.11 -24.21 -42.03
CA ALA A 720 5.08 -24.56 -41.05
C ALA A 720 4.03 -25.50 -41.67
N LYS A 721 3.58 -25.22 -42.92
CA LYS A 721 2.61 -26.03 -43.62
C LYS A 721 3.15 -27.42 -43.91
N LEU A 722 4.43 -27.56 -44.35
CA LEU A 722 5.05 -28.85 -44.59
C LEU A 722 5.15 -29.70 -43.30
N LYS A 723 5.36 -29.09 -42.17
CA LYS A 723 5.44 -29.76 -40.87
C LYS A 723 4.05 -29.90 -40.17
N GLY A 724 2.98 -29.44 -40.78
CA GLY A 724 1.63 -29.49 -40.23
C GLY A 724 1.44 -28.59 -38.98
N TYR A 725 2.21 -27.51 -38.84
CA TYR A 725 2.20 -26.65 -37.70
C TYR A 725 1.07 -25.62 -37.81
N THR A 726 0.22 -25.55 -36.77
CA THR A 726 -0.84 -24.54 -36.61
C THR A 726 -0.35 -23.36 -35.80
N ALA A 727 -1.15 -22.29 -35.73
CA ALA A 727 -0.84 -21.11 -34.90
C ALA A 727 -0.60 -21.43 -33.42
N GLY A 728 -1.15 -22.54 -32.90
CA GLY A 728 -0.91 -23.04 -31.55
C GLY A 728 0.53 -23.43 -31.29
N ARG A 729 1.23 -23.97 -32.33
CA ARG A 729 2.66 -24.36 -32.24
C ARG A 729 3.57 -23.17 -31.90
N PHE A 730 3.22 -21.99 -32.36
CA PHE A 730 3.95 -20.75 -32.16
C PHE A 730 3.55 -19.98 -30.87
N SER A 731 2.77 -20.62 -30.00
CA SER A 731 2.40 -20.06 -28.69
C SER A 731 3.32 -20.58 -27.60
N PHE A 732 3.93 -19.70 -26.84
CA PHE A 732 4.70 -20.09 -25.64
C PHE A 732 3.79 -20.44 -24.44
N ASN A 733 2.46 -20.24 -24.53
CA ASN A 733 1.49 -20.61 -23.50
C ASN A 733 0.92 -22.02 -23.66
N VAL A 734 1.07 -22.64 -24.86
CA VAL A 734 0.45 -23.92 -25.21
C VAL A 734 1.53 -24.98 -25.38
N LYS A 735 1.27 -26.20 -24.88
CA LYS A 735 2.15 -27.35 -25.07
C LYS A 735 2.35 -27.66 -26.54
N GLY A 736 3.52 -28.18 -26.88
CA GLY A 736 3.87 -28.63 -28.22
C GLY A 736 4.95 -27.80 -28.91
N GLY A 737 4.91 -26.44 -28.80
CA GLY A 737 5.93 -25.57 -29.41
C GLY A 737 6.82 -24.87 -28.41
N ARG A 738 6.39 -24.77 -27.17
CA ARG A 738 7.13 -24.13 -26.09
C ARG A 738 8.23 -25.03 -25.51
N CYS A 739 9.20 -24.44 -24.86
CA CYS A 739 10.13 -25.18 -24.02
C CYS A 739 9.38 -25.71 -22.79
N GLU A 740 9.38 -27.03 -22.60
CA GLU A 740 8.64 -27.64 -21.48
C GLU A 740 9.42 -27.52 -20.14
N ALA A 741 10.73 -27.28 -20.16
CA ALA A 741 11.51 -27.08 -18.94
C ALA A 741 11.15 -25.78 -18.20
N CYS A 742 10.95 -24.67 -18.91
CA CYS A 742 10.49 -23.40 -18.35
C CYS A 742 9.02 -23.10 -18.69
N GLU A 743 8.31 -24.03 -19.25
CA GLU A 743 6.92 -23.89 -19.69
C GLU A 743 6.62 -22.66 -20.55
N GLY A 744 7.63 -22.18 -21.28
CA GLY A 744 7.54 -21.00 -22.14
C GLY A 744 7.89 -19.67 -21.49
N ASP A 745 8.27 -19.66 -20.21
CA ASP A 745 8.68 -18.43 -19.51
C ASP A 745 10.04 -17.90 -20.01
N GLY A 746 10.91 -18.77 -20.50
CA GLY A 746 12.29 -18.44 -20.90
C GLY A 746 13.23 -18.33 -19.71
N ILE A 747 12.68 -18.14 -18.51
CA ILE A 747 13.39 -18.01 -17.23
C ILE A 747 12.84 -19.01 -16.22
N ILE A 748 13.66 -19.35 -15.24
CA ILE A 748 13.28 -20.20 -14.11
C ILE A 748 13.30 -19.31 -12.86
N LYS A 749 12.19 -19.29 -12.13
CA LYS A 749 12.07 -18.61 -10.85
C LYS A 749 12.64 -19.52 -9.76
N ILE A 750 13.63 -19.05 -9.03
CA ILE A 750 14.16 -19.70 -7.83
C ILE A 750 13.60 -18.95 -6.64
N GLU A 751 12.69 -19.60 -5.93
CA GLU A 751 12.08 -19.02 -4.72
C GLU A 751 13.06 -19.06 -3.55
N MET A 752 13.35 -17.91 -2.99
CA MET A 752 14.24 -17.73 -1.85
C MET A 752 13.41 -17.32 -0.63
N HIS A 753 13.20 -18.23 0.33
CA HIS A 753 12.28 -18.03 1.47
C HIS A 753 12.49 -16.75 2.29
N PHE A 754 13.71 -16.19 2.32
CA PHE A 754 14.06 -14.99 3.09
C PHE A 754 14.66 -13.86 2.24
N LEU A 755 14.83 -14.07 0.94
CA LEU A 755 15.43 -13.13 -0.01
C LEU A 755 14.47 -12.92 -1.19
N PRO A 756 14.62 -11.85 -1.96
CA PRO A 756 13.89 -11.69 -3.22
C PRO A 756 14.13 -12.89 -4.14
N ASP A 757 13.08 -13.31 -4.84
CA ASP A 757 13.16 -14.40 -5.80
C ASP A 757 14.18 -14.08 -6.90
N VAL A 758 14.99 -15.07 -7.27
CA VAL A 758 15.99 -14.95 -8.33
C VAL A 758 15.45 -15.56 -9.63
N TYR A 759 15.60 -14.83 -10.72
CA TYR A 759 15.21 -15.26 -12.04
C TYR A 759 16.46 -15.55 -12.87
N VAL A 760 16.61 -16.79 -13.32
CA VAL A 760 17.73 -17.22 -14.15
C VAL A 760 17.24 -17.66 -15.53
N PRO A 761 18.00 -17.42 -16.63
CA PRO A 761 17.65 -17.95 -17.93
C PRO A 761 17.52 -19.48 -17.91
N CYS A 762 16.53 -20.03 -18.60
CA CYS A 762 16.34 -21.46 -18.69
C CYS A 762 17.54 -22.11 -19.43
N GLU A 763 18.19 -23.05 -18.81
CA GLU A 763 19.39 -23.74 -19.38
C GLU A 763 19.07 -24.50 -20.66
N VAL A 764 17.84 -25.05 -20.78
CA VAL A 764 17.41 -25.86 -21.93
C VAL A 764 17.16 -24.99 -23.16
N CYS A 765 16.36 -23.93 -23.04
CA CYS A 765 16.06 -23.06 -24.17
C CYS A 765 16.92 -21.79 -24.22
N LYS A 766 17.81 -21.57 -23.24
CA LYS A 766 18.68 -20.38 -23.14
C LYS A 766 17.94 -19.06 -23.29
N GLY A 767 16.75 -18.99 -22.69
CA GLY A 767 15.88 -17.81 -22.76
C GLY A 767 14.93 -17.77 -23.96
N HIS A 768 15.07 -18.63 -24.95
CA HIS A 768 14.33 -18.55 -26.21
C HIS A 768 12.84 -18.94 -26.12
N ARG A 769 12.34 -19.44 -24.99
CA ARG A 769 10.94 -19.80 -24.72
C ARG A 769 10.36 -20.98 -25.52
N TYR A 770 10.95 -21.35 -26.66
CA TYR A 770 10.48 -22.38 -27.60
C TYR A 770 11.42 -23.55 -27.67
N ASN A 771 10.92 -24.65 -28.19
CA ASN A 771 11.75 -25.80 -28.57
C ASN A 771 12.45 -25.52 -29.90
N ARG A 772 13.53 -26.29 -30.17
CA ARG A 772 14.39 -26.11 -31.35
C ARG A 772 13.60 -26.23 -32.67
N GLU A 773 12.67 -27.16 -32.76
CA GLU A 773 11.88 -27.41 -33.94
C GLU A 773 10.97 -26.25 -34.35
N THR A 774 10.41 -25.55 -33.37
CA THR A 774 9.57 -24.36 -33.61
C THR A 774 10.45 -23.19 -34.11
N LEU A 775 11.67 -23.05 -33.57
CA LEU A 775 12.61 -22.00 -33.94
C LEU A 775 13.20 -22.19 -35.35
N GLU A 776 13.15 -23.40 -35.93
CA GLU A 776 13.56 -23.67 -37.30
C GLU A 776 12.66 -22.99 -38.34
N VAL A 777 11.36 -22.75 -37.98
CA VAL A 777 10.43 -22.07 -38.88
C VAL A 777 10.75 -20.59 -38.92
N LYS A 778 11.02 -20.07 -40.12
CA LYS A 778 11.41 -18.67 -40.32
C LYS A 778 10.45 -17.94 -41.25
N TYR A 779 10.26 -16.65 -40.97
CA TYR A 779 9.63 -15.67 -41.83
C TYR A 779 10.64 -14.56 -42.14
N LYS A 780 11.00 -14.30 -43.38
CA LYS A 780 12.08 -13.38 -43.79
C LYS A 780 13.36 -13.61 -42.97
N ASP A 781 13.80 -14.86 -42.85
CA ASP A 781 14.98 -15.33 -42.11
C ASP A 781 14.96 -15.13 -40.58
N LYS A 782 13.86 -14.71 -40.00
CA LYS A 782 13.65 -14.53 -38.55
C LYS A 782 12.74 -15.60 -37.96
N SER A 783 13.15 -16.21 -36.86
CA SER A 783 12.31 -17.11 -36.07
C SER A 783 11.26 -16.32 -35.28
N ILE A 784 10.28 -17.02 -34.69
CA ILE A 784 9.27 -16.40 -33.83
C ILE A 784 9.91 -15.72 -32.57
N TYR A 785 11.00 -16.27 -32.07
CA TYR A 785 11.78 -15.68 -30.98
C TYR A 785 12.46 -14.38 -31.42
N ASP A 786 13.14 -14.40 -32.59
CA ASP A 786 13.81 -13.21 -33.13
C ASP A 786 12.83 -12.05 -33.31
N VAL A 787 11.59 -12.35 -33.72
CA VAL A 787 10.52 -11.34 -33.81
C VAL A 787 10.12 -10.78 -32.45
N LEU A 788 10.07 -11.62 -31.42
CA LEU A 788 9.77 -11.13 -30.05
C LEU A 788 10.89 -10.27 -29.46
N GLU A 789 12.13 -10.50 -29.88
CA GLU A 789 13.32 -9.71 -29.49
C GLU A 789 13.48 -8.41 -30.27
N MET A 790 12.76 -8.22 -31.39
CA MET A 790 12.75 -6.97 -32.13
C MET A 790 12.17 -5.85 -31.28
N THR A 791 12.72 -4.65 -31.42
CA THR A 791 12.06 -3.43 -30.95
C THR A 791 10.77 -3.19 -31.74
N VAL A 792 9.87 -2.39 -31.20
CA VAL A 792 8.63 -2.00 -31.90
C VAL A 792 8.97 -1.26 -33.20
N ASP A 793 10.01 -0.40 -33.22
CA ASP A 793 10.47 0.32 -34.41
C ASP A 793 10.95 -0.64 -35.51
N GLU A 794 11.78 -1.63 -35.14
CA GLU A 794 12.21 -2.70 -36.06
C GLU A 794 11.04 -3.53 -36.56
N GLY A 795 10.09 -3.84 -35.66
CA GLY A 795 8.88 -4.60 -36.01
C GLY A 795 7.98 -3.85 -36.99
N VAL A 796 7.81 -2.53 -36.84
CA VAL A 796 7.04 -1.70 -37.79
C VAL A 796 7.65 -1.82 -39.20
N ALA A 797 8.98 -1.69 -39.32
CA ALA A 797 9.67 -1.82 -40.59
C ALA A 797 9.60 -3.26 -41.13
N PHE A 798 9.78 -4.28 -40.31
CA PHE A 798 9.77 -5.69 -40.70
C PHE A 798 8.43 -6.14 -41.23
N PHE A 799 7.33 -5.69 -40.60
CA PHE A 799 5.94 -6.03 -40.94
C PHE A 799 5.22 -4.98 -41.82
N GLU A 800 5.91 -4.04 -42.43
CA GLU A 800 5.33 -2.96 -43.24
C GLU A 800 4.25 -3.45 -44.20
N ASN A 801 4.49 -4.59 -44.87
CA ASN A 801 3.59 -5.18 -45.87
C ASN A 801 2.47 -6.06 -45.25
N ILE A 802 2.34 -6.11 -43.92
CA ILE A 802 1.30 -6.86 -43.22
C ILE A 802 0.41 -5.90 -42.42
N PRO A 803 -0.65 -5.32 -43.01
CA PRO A 803 -1.39 -4.21 -42.44
C PRO A 803 -1.97 -4.48 -41.04
N LYS A 804 -2.40 -5.71 -40.75
CA LYS A 804 -2.94 -6.11 -39.44
C LYS A 804 -1.90 -5.98 -38.33
N ILE A 805 -0.66 -6.41 -38.59
CA ILE A 805 0.44 -6.37 -37.65
C ILE A 805 1.01 -4.95 -37.56
N ALA A 806 1.34 -4.35 -38.73
CA ALA A 806 1.92 -3.03 -38.82
C ALA A 806 1.09 -1.96 -38.13
N ARG A 807 -0.24 -1.97 -38.26
CA ARG A 807 -1.14 -1.02 -37.60
C ARG A 807 -1.02 -1.06 -36.09
N LYS A 808 -1.02 -2.27 -35.47
CA LYS A 808 -0.94 -2.42 -34.01
C LYS A 808 0.44 -2.02 -33.48
N LEU A 809 1.52 -2.35 -34.20
CA LEU A 809 2.87 -1.93 -33.84
C LEU A 809 3.05 -0.41 -33.98
N LYS A 810 2.45 0.20 -35.02
CA LYS A 810 2.49 1.64 -35.22
C LYS A 810 1.80 2.43 -34.11
N THR A 811 0.70 1.90 -33.54
CA THR A 811 0.08 2.55 -32.36
C THR A 811 1.00 2.51 -31.13
N LEU A 812 1.80 1.46 -30.93
CA LEU A 812 2.84 1.40 -29.89
C LEU A 812 3.96 2.43 -30.17
N GLN A 813 4.36 2.60 -31.41
CA GLN A 813 5.34 3.62 -31.81
C GLN A 813 4.82 5.04 -31.59
N GLU A 814 3.56 5.30 -31.94
CA GLU A 814 2.92 6.63 -31.79
C GLU A 814 2.83 7.07 -30.32
N VAL A 815 2.63 6.16 -29.38
CA VAL A 815 2.67 6.47 -27.94
C VAL A 815 4.10 6.56 -27.36
N GLY A 816 5.13 6.55 -28.21
CA GLY A 816 6.53 6.69 -27.80
C GLY A 816 7.19 5.42 -27.25
N LEU A 817 6.65 4.23 -27.58
CA LEU A 817 7.20 2.94 -27.16
C LEU A 817 7.97 2.22 -28.28
N GLY A 818 8.54 2.96 -29.25
CA GLY A 818 9.31 2.38 -30.35
C GLY A 818 10.53 1.58 -29.91
N TYR A 819 11.12 1.93 -28.79
CA TYR A 819 12.35 1.32 -28.25
C TYR A 819 12.15 0.02 -27.48
N ILE A 820 10.94 -0.29 -26.97
CA ILE A 820 10.72 -1.53 -26.21
C ILE A 820 10.70 -2.74 -27.13
N LYS A 821 11.11 -3.91 -26.61
CA LYS A 821 10.99 -5.16 -27.35
C LYS A 821 9.54 -5.62 -27.43
N ILE A 822 9.12 -6.16 -28.56
CA ILE A 822 7.76 -6.68 -28.79
C ILE A 822 7.41 -7.76 -27.76
N GLY A 823 8.36 -8.62 -27.39
CA GLY A 823 8.22 -9.69 -26.42
C GLY A 823 8.73 -9.36 -25.01
N GLN A 824 8.99 -8.09 -24.67
CA GLN A 824 9.50 -7.69 -23.36
C GLN A 824 8.56 -8.14 -22.24
N PRO A 825 9.05 -8.86 -21.21
CA PRO A 825 8.20 -9.28 -20.10
C PRO A 825 7.50 -8.11 -19.42
N ALA A 826 6.22 -8.26 -19.08
CA ALA A 826 5.45 -7.22 -18.40
C ALA A 826 6.06 -6.79 -17.06
N THR A 827 6.76 -7.70 -16.39
CA THR A 827 7.44 -7.46 -15.11
C THR A 827 8.67 -6.55 -15.21
N THR A 828 9.19 -6.31 -16.41
CA THR A 828 10.33 -5.43 -16.66
C THR A 828 9.92 -4.06 -17.20
N LEU A 829 8.64 -3.86 -17.49
CA LEU A 829 8.11 -2.57 -17.90
C LEU A 829 7.93 -1.64 -16.70
N SER A 830 8.26 -0.37 -16.86
CA SER A 830 7.89 0.68 -15.90
C SER A 830 6.36 0.90 -15.88
N GLY A 831 5.83 1.50 -14.81
CA GLY A 831 4.40 1.83 -14.71
C GLY A 831 3.91 2.68 -15.90
N GLY A 832 4.69 3.69 -16.30
CA GLY A 832 4.38 4.54 -17.45
C GLY A 832 4.43 3.81 -18.80
N GLU A 833 5.37 2.86 -18.98
CA GLU A 833 5.40 2.01 -20.18
C GLU A 833 4.19 1.09 -20.25
N ALA A 834 3.82 0.45 -19.12
CA ALA A 834 2.62 -0.39 -19.04
C ALA A 834 1.35 0.41 -19.38
N GLN A 835 1.22 1.62 -18.85
CA GLN A 835 0.11 2.53 -19.13
C GLN A 835 0.03 2.90 -20.62
N ARG A 836 1.17 3.23 -21.25
CA ARG A 836 1.24 3.52 -22.70
C ARG A 836 0.91 2.30 -23.58
N VAL A 837 1.27 1.08 -23.15
CA VAL A 837 0.85 -0.15 -23.85
C VAL A 837 -0.69 -0.32 -23.78
N LYS A 838 -1.31 -0.03 -22.63
CA LYS A 838 -2.77 -0.03 -22.50
C LYS A 838 -3.41 1.00 -23.43
N LEU A 839 -2.90 2.23 -23.43
CA LEU A 839 -3.35 3.31 -24.31
C LEU A 839 -3.25 2.93 -25.78
N ALA A 840 -2.09 2.40 -26.25
CA ALA A 840 -1.90 1.93 -27.62
C ALA A 840 -2.90 0.85 -28.02
N THR A 841 -3.23 -0.05 -27.10
CA THR A 841 -4.22 -1.10 -27.33
C THR A 841 -5.61 -0.51 -27.59
N GLU A 842 -6.02 0.49 -26.82
CA GLU A 842 -7.33 1.13 -27.03
C GLU A 842 -7.35 1.97 -28.32
N LEU A 843 -6.28 2.67 -28.65
CA LEU A 843 -6.14 3.40 -29.90
C LEU A 843 -6.24 2.49 -31.16
N SER A 844 -5.80 1.24 -31.02
CA SER A 844 -5.89 0.28 -32.13
C SER A 844 -7.31 -0.16 -32.47
N LYS A 845 -8.26 0.07 -31.53
CA LYS A 845 -9.68 -0.29 -31.69
C LYS A 845 -10.47 0.80 -32.42
N ARG A 846 -11.63 0.44 -32.95
CA ARG A 846 -12.55 1.41 -33.58
C ARG A 846 -13.23 2.22 -32.49
N SER A 847 -13.13 3.54 -32.55
CA SER A 847 -13.82 4.46 -31.65
C SER A 847 -15.32 4.54 -31.97
N THR A 848 -16.14 4.65 -30.93
CA THR A 848 -17.59 4.92 -31.03
C THR A 848 -17.92 6.41 -30.91
N GLY A 849 -16.98 7.22 -30.41
CA GLY A 849 -17.18 8.64 -30.11
C GLY A 849 -18.00 8.91 -28.85
N LYS A 850 -18.30 7.88 -28.03
CA LYS A 850 -19.04 7.98 -26.76
C LYS A 850 -18.31 7.32 -25.59
N THR A 851 -17.03 7.02 -25.77
CA THR A 851 -16.21 6.39 -24.73
C THR A 851 -15.57 7.45 -23.84
N ILE A 852 -15.59 7.23 -22.53
CA ILE A 852 -14.79 8.02 -21.58
C ILE A 852 -13.53 7.26 -21.22
N TYR A 853 -12.38 7.90 -21.43
CA TYR A 853 -11.06 7.42 -21.04
C TYR A 853 -10.65 8.11 -19.74
N ILE A 854 -10.32 7.34 -18.73
CA ILE A 854 -9.82 7.83 -17.44
C ILE A 854 -8.34 7.46 -17.35
N LEU A 855 -7.48 8.45 -17.10
CA LEU A 855 -6.06 8.25 -16.97
C LEU A 855 -5.58 8.83 -15.64
N ASP A 856 -4.75 8.06 -14.92
CA ASP A 856 -4.16 8.49 -13.66
C ASP A 856 -2.67 8.78 -13.86
N GLU A 857 -2.30 10.06 -13.76
CA GLU A 857 -0.94 10.60 -13.89
C GLU A 857 -0.17 10.04 -15.11
N PRO A 858 -0.68 10.18 -16.34
CA PRO A 858 -0.09 9.55 -17.52
C PRO A 858 1.28 10.12 -17.92
N THR A 859 1.71 11.23 -17.35
CA THR A 859 3.03 11.86 -17.62
C THR A 859 4.13 11.33 -16.70
N THR A 860 3.82 10.43 -15.78
CA THR A 860 4.77 9.84 -14.84
C THR A 860 5.96 9.20 -15.56
N GLY A 861 7.18 9.61 -15.21
CA GLY A 861 8.42 9.08 -15.80
C GLY A 861 8.66 9.49 -17.26
N LEU A 862 7.97 10.49 -17.76
CA LEU A 862 8.08 10.95 -19.14
C LEU A 862 8.90 12.23 -19.26
N HIS A 863 9.82 12.23 -20.20
CA HIS A 863 10.49 13.43 -20.67
C HIS A 863 9.51 14.34 -21.44
N ASN A 864 9.75 15.67 -21.47
CA ASN A 864 8.89 16.64 -22.14
C ASN A 864 8.60 16.29 -23.62
N ALA A 865 9.54 15.68 -24.34
CA ALA A 865 9.34 15.21 -25.71
C ALA A 865 8.34 14.03 -25.78
N ASP A 866 8.33 13.16 -24.80
CA ASP A 866 7.38 12.03 -24.73
C ASP A 866 5.99 12.53 -24.29
N ILE A 867 5.94 13.53 -23.39
CA ILE A 867 4.68 14.22 -23.03
C ILE A 867 4.05 14.90 -24.23
N HIS A 868 4.87 15.52 -25.10
CA HIS A 868 4.38 16.12 -26.34
C HIS A 868 3.66 15.09 -27.23
N LYS A 869 4.30 13.92 -27.48
CA LYS A 869 3.68 12.83 -28.23
C LYS A 869 2.40 12.30 -27.57
N LEU A 870 2.45 12.11 -26.24
CA LEU A 870 1.27 11.68 -25.48
C LEU A 870 0.12 12.67 -25.64
N THR A 871 0.41 13.96 -25.58
CA THR A 871 -0.60 15.03 -25.77
C THR A 871 -1.27 14.93 -27.13
N GLU A 872 -0.50 14.73 -28.21
CA GLU A 872 -1.05 14.56 -29.55
C GLU A 872 -1.98 13.34 -29.64
N VAL A 873 -1.62 12.27 -28.97
CA VAL A 873 -2.43 11.04 -28.90
C VAL A 873 -3.74 11.28 -28.16
N LEU A 874 -3.71 11.96 -27.00
CA LEU A 874 -4.91 12.29 -26.23
C LEU A 874 -5.83 13.24 -27.00
N GLN A 875 -5.26 14.21 -27.72
CA GLN A 875 -6.02 15.12 -28.58
C GLN A 875 -6.75 14.36 -29.71
N LYS A 876 -6.08 13.40 -30.36
CA LYS A 876 -6.71 12.53 -31.38
C LYS A 876 -7.90 11.73 -30.84
N LEU A 877 -7.84 11.26 -29.58
CA LEU A 877 -8.95 10.55 -28.92
C LEU A 877 -10.17 11.48 -28.77
N VAL A 878 -9.93 12.71 -28.33
CA VAL A 878 -11.01 13.72 -28.18
C VAL A 878 -11.56 14.15 -29.52
N ASP A 879 -10.72 14.36 -30.53
CA ASP A 879 -11.12 14.70 -31.89
C ASP A 879 -12.01 13.61 -32.54
N ALA A 880 -11.87 12.36 -32.09
CA ALA A 880 -12.75 11.25 -32.46
C ALA A 880 -14.09 11.26 -31.70
N GLY A 881 -14.41 12.29 -30.93
CA GLY A 881 -15.66 12.50 -30.19
C GLY A 881 -15.71 11.93 -28.79
N ASN A 882 -14.62 11.30 -28.32
CA ASN A 882 -14.55 10.71 -26.99
C ASN A 882 -14.30 11.76 -25.91
N THR A 883 -14.53 11.38 -24.65
CA THR A 883 -14.16 12.18 -23.48
C THR A 883 -12.87 11.64 -22.87
N VAL A 884 -11.93 12.52 -22.54
CA VAL A 884 -10.69 12.17 -21.86
C VAL A 884 -10.66 12.89 -20.52
N LEU A 885 -10.64 12.13 -19.42
CA LEU A 885 -10.56 12.63 -18.05
C LEU A 885 -9.23 12.20 -17.45
N VAL A 886 -8.39 13.15 -17.05
CA VAL A 886 -7.03 12.89 -16.59
C VAL A 886 -6.79 13.48 -15.22
N ILE A 887 -6.27 12.68 -14.28
CA ILE A 887 -5.67 13.22 -13.04
C ILE A 887 -4.24 13.61 -13.38
N GLU A 888 -3.87 14.87 -13.14
CA GLU A 888 -2.56 15.34 -13.55
C GLU A 888 -1.98 16.46 -12.67
N HIS A 889 -0.65 16.48 -12.63
CA HIS A 889 0.16 17.53 -11.99
C HIS A 889 1.11 18.26 -12.95
N ASN A 890 1.41 17.64 -14.09
CA ASN A 890 2.32 18.22 -15.09
C ASN A 890 1.68 19.37 -15.82
N LEU A 891 2.25 20.58 -15.65
CA LEU A 891 1.72 21.81 -16.24
C LEU A 891 1.84 21.84 -17.77
N GLY A 892 2.79 21.10 -18.36
CA GLY A 892 2.93 20.94 -19.80
C GLY A 892 1.72 20.25 -20.44
N LEU A 893 1.11 19.28 -19.74
CA LEU A 893 -0.13 18.63 -20.18
C LEU A 893 -1.37 19.42 -19.77
N ILE A 894 -1.40 19.98 -18.55
CA ILE A 894 -2.56 20.73 -18.05
C ILE A 894 -2.84 21.96 -18.93
N LYS A 895 -1.81 22.65 -19.44
CA LYS A 895 -2.00 23.83 -20.30
C LYS A 895 -2.72 23.55 -21.63
N VAL A 896 -2.77 22.29 -22.07
CA VAL A 896 -3.40 21.91 -23.35
C VAL A 896 -4.80 21.31 -23.20
N CYS A 897 -5.31 21.08 -21.99
CA CYS A 897 -6.65 20.57 -21.78
C CYS A 897 -7.73 21.61 -22.08
N ASP A 898 -8.95 21.17 -22.36
CA ASP A 898 -10.08 22.04 -22.64
C ASP A 898 -10.74 22.54 -21.35
N HIS A 899 -10.76 21.71 -20.31
CA HIS A 899 -11.41 21.99 -19.02
C HIS A 899 -10.57 21.50 -17.85
N ILE A 900 -10.60 22.22 -16.75
CA ILE A 900 -9.92 21.86 -15.49
C ILE A 900 -10.94 21.80 -14.36
N ILE A 901 -10.79 20.81 -13.51
CA ILE A 901 -11.46 20.71 -12.22
C ILE A 901 -10.36 20.72 -11.15
N ASP A 902 -10.26 21.81 -10.40
CA ASP A 902 -9.20 21.97 -9.38
C ASP A 902 -9.75 21.70 -7.99
N ILE A 903 -9.16 20.69 -7.29
CA ILE A 903 -9.60 20.19 -5.98
C ILE A 903 -8.59 20.62 -4.90
N GLY A 904 -9.10 21.15 -3.80
CA GLY A 904 -8.25 21.61 -2.71
C GLY A 904 -9.06 22.12 -1.51
N PRO A 905 -8.57 23.20 -0.82
CA PRO A 905 -7.31 23.93 -1.06
C PRO A 905 -6.05 23.17 -0.65
N GLU A 906 -6.15 22.30 0.37
CA GLU A 906 -5.06 21.54 0.96
C GLU A 906 -5.27 20.02 0.78
N GLY A 907 -4.36 19.20 1.32
CA GLY A 907 -4.52 17.75 1.40
C GLY A 907 -5.23 17.30 2.68
N GLY A 908 -5.74 16.06 2.70
CA GLY A 908 -6.37 15.47 3.87
C GLY A 908 -7.69 16.16 4.25
N ASN A 909 -7.90 16.37 5.55
CA ASN A 909 -9.14 16.94 6.09
C ASN A 909 -9.41 18.39 5.65
N GLU A 910 -8.39 19.14 5.32
CA GLU A 910 -8.51 20.51 4.82
C GLU A 910 -8.75 20.58 3.30
N GLY A 911 -8.68 19.45 2.60
CA GLY A 911 -9.00 19.32 1.19
C GLY A 911 -10.44 18.94 0.93
N GLY A 912 -10.67 18.31 -0.19
CA GLY A 912 -11.96 17.69 -0.53
C GLY A 912 -13.05 18.63 -1.01
N THR A 913 -12.71 19.83 -1.48
CA THR A 913 -13.64 20.79 -2.08
C THR A 913 -13.21 21.18 -3.48
N ILE A 914 -14.17 21.55 -4.34
CA ILE A 914 -13.86 22.13 -5.64
C ILE A 914 -13.47 23.59 -5.44
N ILE A 915 -12.28 23.96 -5.86
CA ILE A 915 -11.75 25.35 -5.77
C ILE A 915 -12.16 26.16 -6.99
N ALA A 916 -12.04 25.58 -8.16
CA ALA A 916 -12.38 26.23 -9.42
C ALA A 916 -12.63 25.16 -10.50
N THR A 917 -13.51 25.50 -11.44
CA THR A 917 -13.74 24.74 -12.68
C THR A 917 -13.75 25.69 -13.85
N GLY A 918 -13.28 25.25 -15.00
CA GLY A 918 -13.28 26.10 -16.22
C GLY A 918 -12.09 25.81 -17.12
N THR A 919 -11.86 26.68 -18.08
CA THR A 919 -10.70 26.61 -18.97
C THR A 919 -9.40 26.94 -18.22
N PRO A 920 -8.23 26.52 -18.72
CA PRO A 920 -6.94 26.89 -18.13
C PRO A 920 -6.80 28.38 -17.89
N GLU A 921 -7.29 29.22 -18.83
CA GLU A 921 -7.25 30.68 -18.75
C GLU A 921 -8.16 31.25 -17.64
N GLU A 922 -9.25 30.58 -17.31
CA GLU A 922 -10.14 30.94 -16.20
C GLU A 922 -9.55 30.52 -14.86
N ILE A 923 -8.94 29.34 -14.77
CA ILE A 923 -8.28 28.83 -13.54
C ILE A 923 -7.13 29.75 -13.12
N VAL A 924 -6.34 30.28 -14.06
CA VAL A 924 -5.26 31.24 -13.77
C VAL A 924 -5.76 32.50 -13.06
N LYS A 925 -7.03 32.89 -13.30
CA LYS A 925 -7.64 34.08 -12.64
C LYS A 925 -8.04 33.80 -11.18
N CYS A 926 -8.19 32.53 -10.80
CA CYS A 926 -8.58 32.14 -9.46
C CYS A 926 -7.37 32.19 -8.50
N LYS A 927 -7.31 33.19 -7.65
CA LYS A 927 -6.22 33.36 -6.66
C LYS A 927 -6.11 32.24 -5.64
N LYS A 928 -7.19 31.46 -5.40
CA LYS A 928 -7.20 30.34 -4.46
C LYS A 928 -6.64 29.06 -5.06
N SER A 929 -6.58 28.97 -6.38
CA SER A 929 -6.04 27.81 -7.10
C SER A 929 -4.51 27.86 -7.12
N TYR A 930 -3.87 26.92 -6.46
CA TYR A 930 -2.42 26.74 -6.58
C TYR A 930 -2.03 26.35 -8.00
N THR A 931 -2.78 25.43 -8.61
CA THR A 931 -2.58 25.04 -10.02
C THR A 931 -2.61 26.27 -10.93
N GLY A 932 -3.58 27.18 -10.74
CA GLY A 932 -3.70 28.41 -11.53
C GLY A 932 -2.51 29.36 -11.36
N GLN A 933 -1.97 29.44 -10.15
CA GLN A 933 -0.80 30.31 -9.88
C GLN A 933 0.44 29.85 -10.67
N TYR A 934 0.73 28.53 -10.67
CA TYR A 934 1.87 27.97 -11.39
C TYR A 934 1.62 27.91 -12.91
N LEU A 935 0.39 27.61 -13.34
CA LEU A 935 0.02 27.51 -14.76
C LEU A 935 0.21 28.83 -15.52
N LYS A 936 0.13 29.98 -14.83
CA LYS A 936 0.31 31.31 -15.41
C LYS A 936 1.60 31.46 -16.20
N LYS A 937 2.67 30.79 -15.81
CA LYS A 937 3.98 30.83 -16.51
C LYS A 937 3.93 30.11 -17.85
N TYR A 938 3.06 29.11 -18.01
CA TYR A 938 2.99 28.21 -19.15
C TYR A 938 1.96 28.62 -20.21
N LEU A 939 1.05 29.55 -19.90
CA LEU A 939 0.04 30.08 -20.83
C LEU A 939 0.46 31.40 -21.50
N LYS A 940 1.67 31.87 -21.20
CA LYS A 940 2.20 33.08 -21.82
C LYS A 940 2.74 32.83 -23.22
#